data_aecb4e20864c945aba55247607952ad0
#
_entry.id   aecb4e20864c945aba55247607952ad0
#
_cell.length_a   1.000
_cell.length_b   1.000
_cell.length_c   1.000
_cell.angle_alpha   90.00
_cell.angle_beta   90.00
_cell.angle_gamma   90.00
#
_symmetry.space_group_name_H-M   'P 1'
#
loop_
_entity.id
_entity.type
_entity.pdbx_description
1 polymer ?
#
loop_
_entity_poly.entity_id
_entity_poly.type
_entity_poly.pdbx_seq_one_letter_code
_entity_poly.pdbx_strand_id
1 'polypeptide(L)'
;MNDKIIIKGARENNLKNVNLTIPRDKLIVFTGLSGSGKSSLAFDTIYAEGQRRYVESLSSYARQFLGQMDKPDVDSIDGLSPAISIDQKTTSKNPRSTVGTVTEIYDYLRLLWARVGVPHCPECGKEISRQTIDQIVDRVEALGDGTRFIVLSPVVRGKKGEHHKVFEDARKGGFARVRVDGILYDLSEEIPCEKNKKHNIELVVDRLVLKEGLRRRLTDSIETACSHSGGLVIIELPDVKEELSFSQNYACEDCGISLTELEPRMFSFNNPSGACPHCMGLGFQLVADPDLVVPDKSKTLLDGAIQVSGWQNARTDSIFRMYFEALAQKYHFSLNVPVAQLPKEAMDVILYGTGEEKLRMTYNRGNGMGVLEQPFEGIMNNISRRFRETQSDAARKELEECMSSAPCPHCHGARLSDIARAVTVGGIGIMEFCELSIDKELSFMENLHLEGSMAIVAEQIVREIVSRLRFLTDVGLSYLTLSRSSGTLSGGESQRIRLATQIGSSLMGVLYILDEPSIGLHQRDNDKLLATLKHLRDIGNTLIVVEHDEDTMRTADYIVDVGPGAGSHGGEIVATGSLEDIINTPDSVTGQYLSGFKKIPVPSTRRSGNGNKLVVRGATENNLKNVDVEIPLGTLTCITGVSGSGKSSLVGEVLNKHLLAKLNHARTRPGACRCVEGMEHLDKVIDIDQSPIGRTPRSNPATYTGLFNDIRDLYASTNDAKIRGYGPGRFSFNVKGGRCEACCGDGLVKIEMHFLADVYVPCEVCKGARYNRETLEVLYKGKNISQVLDMTAEEAVEFFENLPKIRKKAQTLVEVGLGYVKLGQSSTTLSGGEAQRVKLATELARASTGRTIYVLDEPTTGLHAADVHKLIDVLQTLVDAGNTALIIEHNLDVIKTADYIVDLGPEGGDGGGTVVACGTPEQVAAVDNSYTGQYLRNCL
;
A
#
# COMPACT_ATOMS: atom_id res chain seq x y z
N MET A 1 3.92 43.09 8.64
CA MET A 1 3.20 41.86 8.22
C MET A 1 2.19 41.52 9.33
N ASN A 2 1.00 41.04 9.00
CA ASN A 2 0.04 40.64 10.04
C ASN A 2 0.60 39.43 10.79
N ASP A 3 0.88 39.58 12.09
CA ASP A 3 1.41 38.52 12.95
C ASP A 3 0.32 37.50 13.38
N LYS A 4 -0.87 37.62 12.84
CA LYS A 4 -2.06 36.85 13.21
C LYS A 4 -2.87 36.45 11.98
N ILE A 5 -3.52 35.30 12.07
CA ILE A 5 -4.59 34.87 11.17
C ILE A 5 -5.92 35.14 11.88
N ILE A 6 -6.80 35.90 11.23
CA ILE A 6 -8.08 36.34 11.79
C ILE A 6 -9.20 35.73 10.96
N ILE A 7 -9.99 34.86 11.59
CA ILE A 7 -11.14 34.15 10.99
C ILE A 7 -12.41 34.81 11.55
N LYS A 8 -13.36 35.15 10.67
CA LYS A 8 -14.64 35.74 11.04
C LYS A 8 -15.79 34.97 10.39
N GLY A 9 -16.73 34.55 11.20
CA GLY A 9 -17.98 34.01 10.75
C GLY A 9 -17.87 32.67 10.04
N ALA A 10 -17.05 31.72 10.52
CA ALA A 10 -16.96 30.38 9.92
C ALA A 10 -18.19 29.55 10.29
N ARG A 11 -18.88 28.99 9.26
CA ARG A 11 -20.15 28.24 9.39
C ARG A 11 -20.15 26.91 8.63
N GLU A 12 -18.97 26.47 8.19
CA GLU A 12 -18.86 25.22 7.44
C GLU A 12 -19.27 24.00 8.30
N ASN A 13 -20.06 23.10 7.73
CA ASN A 13 -20.59 21.89 8.40
C ASN A 13 -21.34 22.21 9.72
N ASN A 14 -20.75 21.82 10.87
CA ASN A 14 -21.35 22.03 12.18
C ASN A 14 -20.84 23.29 12.91
N LEU A 15 -20.00 24.12 12.28
CA LEU A 15 -19.46 25.34 12.92
C LEU A 15 -20.56 26.39 13.14
N LYS A 16 -20.59 26.99 14.34
CA LYS A 16 -21.58 27.95 14.75
C LYS A 16 -21.07 29.39 14.72
N ASN A 17 -20.84 29.93 13.52
CA ASN A 17 -20.40 31.32 13.31
C ASN A 17 -19.12 31.66 14.09
N VAL A 18 -18.10 30.77 13.91
CA VAL A 18 -16.88 30.85 14.69
C VAL A 18 -16.04 32.07 14.32
N ASN A 19 -15.61 32.83 15.35
CA ASN A 19 -14.65 33.92 15.25
C ASN A 19 -13.40 33.54 16.03
N LEU A 20 -12.24 33.50 15.34
CA LEU A 20 -11.00 33.01 15.91
C LEU A 20 -9.80 33.85 15.43
N THR A 21 -8.91 34.16 16.38
CA THR A 21 -7.64 34.81 16.05
C THR A 21 -6.50 33.95 16.56
N ILE A 22 -5.63 33.48 15.64
CA ILE A 22 -4.48 32.62 15.94
C ILE A 22 -3.18 33.32 15.55
N PRO A 23 -2.08 33.08 16.31
CA PRO A 23 -0.77 33.65 15.99
C PRO A 23 -0.17 32.97 14.75
N ARG A 24 0.72 33.67 14.02
CA ARG A 24 1.54 33.11 12.92
C ARG A 24 2.88 32.62 13.47
N ASP A 25 3.57 31.83 12.66
CA ASP A 25 4.91 31.30 12.93
C ASP A 25 4.98 30.55 14.27
N LYS A 26 3.92 29.79 14.55
CA LYS A 26 3.70 29.02 15.77
C LYS A 26 3.19 27.61 15.45
N LEU A 27 3.42 26.70 16.39
CA LEU A 27 2.78 25.38 16.43
C LEU A 27 1.44 25.51 17.16
N ILE A 28 0.35 25.37 16.41
CA ILE A 28 -1.02 25.55 16.89
C ILE A 28 -1.72 24.19 16.85
N VAL A 29 -2.28 23.77 17.96
CA VAL A 29 -3.03 22.51 18.04
C VAL A 29 -4.53 22.80 18.11
N PHE A 30 -5.29 22.19 17.20
CA PHE A 30 -6.74 22.15 17.26
C PHE A 30 -7.17 20.84 17.90
N THR A 31 -7.81 20.91 19.05
CA THR A 31 -8.26 19.77 19.86
C THR A 31 -9.73 19.82 20.17
N GLY A 32 -10.27 18.80 20.85
CA GLY A 32 -11.66 18.66 21.24
C GLY A 32 -12.24 17.29 20.89
N LEU A 33 -13.49 17.03 21.25
CA LEU A 33 -14.16 15.74 21.04
C LEU A 33 -14.23 15.33 19.56
N SER A 34 -14.32 14.02 19.29
CA SER A 34 -14.56 13.53 17.93
C SER A 34 -15.89 14.09 17.39
N GLY A 35 -15.87 14.65 16.14
CA GLY A 35 -17.05 15.30 15.56
C GLY A 35 -17.35 16.71 16.10
N SER A 36 -16.47 17.35 16.89
CA SER A 36 -16.69 18.71 17.41
C SER A 36 -16.54 19.82 16.37
N GLY A 37 -15.98 19.56 15.19
CA GLY A 37 -15.79 20.55 14.13
C GLY A 37 -14.35 20.98 13.88
N LYS A 38 -13.35 20.33 14.48
CA LYS A 38 -11.92 20.61 14.32
C LYS A 38 -11.48 20.57 12.85
N SER A 39 -11.77 19.45 12.17
CA SER A 39 -11.40 19.25 10.76
C SER A 39 -12.17 20.20 9.86
N SER A 40 -13.45 20.51 10.17
CA SER A 40 -14.23 21.52 9.44
C SER A 40 -13.60 22.91 9.53
N LEU A 41 -13.05 23.29 10.69
CA LEU A 41 -12.36 24.56 10.84
C LEU A 41 -11.00 24.56 10.15
N ALA A 42 -10.18 23.50 10.34
CA ALA A 42 -8.82 23.42 9.81
C ALA A 42 -8.79 23.21 8.29
N PHE A 43 -9.53 22.20 7.79
CA PHE A 43 -9.46 21.77 6.39
C PHE A 43 -10.55 22.40 5.53
N ASP A 44 -11.81 22.28 5.92
CA ASP A 44 -12.93 22.73 5.09
C ASP A 44 -13.06 24.26 5.08
N THR A 45 -12.49 24.98 6.07
CA THR A 45 -12.51 26.43 6.17
C THR A 45 -11.15 27.07 5.88
N ILE A 46 -10.13 26.85 6.75
CA ILE A 46 -8.85 27.59 6.65
C ILE A 46 -8.04 27.13 5.43
N TYR A 47 -7.85 25.82 5.25
CA TYR A 47 -7.12 25.28 4.11
C TYR A 47 -7.84 25.57 2.80
N ALA A 48 -9.15 25.30 2.74
CA ALA A 48 -9.96 25.51 1.54
C ALA A 48 -9.88 26.96 1.04
N GLU A 49 -9.99 27.94 1.94
CA GLU A 49 -9.87 29.35 1.59
C GLU A 49 -8.44 29.72 1.19
N GLY A 50 -7.40 29.17 1.86
CA GLY A 50 -6.00 29.39 1.51
C GLY A 50 -5.67 28.86 0.12
N GLN A 51 -6.12 27.65 -0.20
CA GLN A 51 -5.95 27.03 -1.50
C GLN A 51 -6.75 27.75 -2.59
N ARG A 52 -8.00 28.15 -2.31
CA ARG A 52 -8.81 28.92 -3.24
C ARG A 52 -8.11 30.22 -3.67
N ARG A 53 -7.59 30.98 -2.71
CA ARG A 53 -6.83 32.23 -2.99
C ARG A 53 -5.56 31.97 -3.79
N TYR A 54 -4.85 30.87 -3.49
CA TYR A 54 -3.67 30.49 -4.25
C TYR A 54 -4.03 30.17 -5.71
N VAL A 55 -5.07 29.34 -5.93
CA VAL A 55 -5.55 29.00 -7.28
C VAL A 55 -6.03 30.22 -8.04
N GLU A 56 -6.74 31.17 -7.38
CA GLU A 56 -7.17 32.43 -7.97
C GLU A 56 -6.00 33.34 -8.41
N SER A 57 -4.86 33.23 -7.73
CA SER A 57 -3.65 33.98 -8.10
C SER A 57 -2.93 33.45 -9.36
N LEU A 58 -3.26 32.20 -9.78
CA LEU A 58 -2.67 31.59 -10.96
C LEU A 58 -3.26 32.11 -12.27
N SER A 59 -2.57 31.84 -13.38
CA SER A 59 -3.05 32.24 -14.72
C SER A 59 -4.40 31.59 -15.05
N SER A 60 -5.19 32.23 -15.95
CA SER A 60 -6.48 31.67 -16.38
C SER A 60 -6.35 30.28 -16.99
N TYR A 61 -5.24 29.99 -17.66
CA TYR A 61 -4.93 28.68 -18.21
C TYR A 61 -4.75 27.63 -17.11
N ALA A 62 -3.94 27.91 -16.08
CA ALA A 62 -3.74 27.00 -14.95
C ALA A 62 -5.04 26.74 -14.17
N ARG A 63 -5.90 27.76 -14.01
CA ARG A 63 -7.21 27.62 -13.34
C ARG A 63 -8.17 26.68 -14.08
N GLN A 64 -8.11 26.59 -15.41
CA GLN A 64 -8.93 25.64 -16.19
C GLN A 64 -8.59 24.17 -15.88
N PHE A 65 -7.33 23.88 -15.55
CA PHE A 65 -6.90 22.52 -15.18
C PHE A 65 -7.18 22.16 -13.72
N LEU A 66 -7.11 23.16 -12.82
CA LEU A 66 -7.27 22.92 -11.38
C LEU A 66 -8.74 22.92 -10.91
N GLY A 67 -9.65 23.34 -11.81
CA GLY A 67 -11.06 23.50 -11.47
C GLY A 67 -11.35 24.75 -10.63
N GLN A 68 -12.63 25.10 -10.53
CA GLN A 68 -13.10 26.18 -9.68
C GLN A 68 -13.38 25.57 -8.29
N MET A 69 -12.73 26.09 -7.25
CA MET A 69 -12.98 25.66 -5.88
C MET A 69 -14.15 26.45 -5.31
N ASP A 70 -15.03 25.74 -4.62
CA ASP A 70 -16.13 26.38 -3.90
C ASP A 70 -15.58 27.25 -2.76
N LYS A 71 -16.21 28.39 -2.55
CA LYS A 71 -15.87 29.26 -1.44
C LYS A 71 -16.42 28.65 -0.16
N PRO A 72 -15.60 28.41 0.87
CA PRO A 72 -16.11 27.95 2.15
C PRO A 72 -17.08 28.97 2.76
N ASP A 73 -18.01 28.51 3.59
CA ASP A 73 -18.97 29.37 4.30
C ASP A 73 -18.28 30.09 5.46
N VAL A 74 -17.62 31.18 5.10
CA VAL A 74 -16.89 32.06 6.01
C VAL A 74 -17.00 33.51 5.54
N ASP A 75 -17.15 34.44 6.45
CA ASP A 75 -17.25 35.86 6.10
C ASP A 75 -15.91 36.39 5.57
N SER A 76 -14.84 36.23 6.35
CA SER A 76 -13.47 36.56 5.91
C SER A 76 -12.41 35.83 6.71
N ILE A 77 -11.26 35.58 6.06
CA ILE A 77 -10.03 35.15 6.72
C ILE A 77 -8.88 36.08 6.30
N ASP A 78 -8.28 36.78 7.25
CA ASP A 78 -7.17 37.69 7.01
C ASP A 78 -5.84 37.06 7.49
N GLY A 79 -4.71 37.38 6.83
CA GLY A 79 -3.37 36.94 7.25
C GLY A 79 -2.98 35.52 6.81
N LEU A 80 -3.73 34.89 5.89
CA LEU A 80 -3.36 33.58 5.36
C LEU A 80 -2.08 33.63 4.52
N SER A 81 -1.21 32.63 4.75
CA SER A 81 -0.10 32.27 3.85
C SER A 81 -0.56 31.19 2.85
N PRO A 82 0.25 30.89 1.81
CA PRO A 82 0.03 29.68 1.02
C PRO A 82 -0.12 28.46 1.91
N ALA A 83 -1.19 27.70 1.73
CA ALA A 83 -1.53 26.59 2.61
C ALA A 83 -1.21 25.23 1.97
N ILE A 84 -0.62 24.34 2.74
CA ILE A 84 -0.33 22.94 2.36
C ILE A 84 -1.03 22.04 3.37
N SER A 85 -1.84 21.10 2.86
CA SER A 85 -2.52 20.09 3.66
C SER A 85 -1.79 18.76 3.61
N ILE A 86 -1.64 18.14 4.77
CA ILE A 86 -1.12 16.78 4.94
C ILE A 86 -2.19 15.96 5.65
N ASP A 87 -3.15 15.48 4.86
CA ASP A 87 -4.28 14.69 5.33
C ASP A 87 -3.96 13.18 5.37
N GLN A 88 -4.81 12.46 6.08
CA GLN A 88 -4.70 11.00 6.24
C GLN A 88 -5.25 10.22 5.02
N LYS A 89 -5.88 10.90 4.06
CA LYS A 89 -6.59 10.24 2.97
C LYS A 89 -5.68 9.47 2.03
N THR A 90 -5.98 8.21 1.96
CA THR A 90 -5.71 7.17 0.95
C THR A 90 -4.35 7.17 0.27
N THR A 91 -3.58 6.17 0.64
CA THR A 91 -2.47 5.64 -0.17
C THR A 91 -2.91 5.39 -1.61
N SER A 92 -2.09 5.77 -2.57
CA SER A 92 -2.32 5.43 -3.97
C SER A 92 -2.40 3.90 -4.11
N LYS A 93 -3.50 3.39 -4.63
CA LYS A 93 -3.66 1.96 -4.95
C LYS A 93 -2.91 1.55 -6.23
N ASN A 94 -2.14 2.46 -6.81
CA ASN A 94 -1.34 2.15 -7.98
C ASN A 94 -0.19 1.20 -7.58
N PRO A 95 -0.12 -0.04 -8.11
CA PRO A 95 0.91 -1.00 -7.73
C PRO A 95 2.32 -0.58 -8.17
N ARG A 96 2.45 0.44 -9.00
CA ARG A 96 3.74 1.02 -9.43
C ARG A 96 4.24 2.12 -8.52
N SER A 97 3.41 2.64 -7.62
CA SER A 97 3.82 3.64 -6.63
C SER A 97 4.60 2.98 -5.50
N THR A 98 5.80 3.47 -5.23
CA THR A 98 6.66 3.01 -4.14
C THR A 98 7.05 4.17 -3.23
N VAL A 99 7.58 3.89 -2.05
CA VAL A 99 8.14 4.92 -1.16
C VAL A 99 9.13 5.78 -1.92
N GLY A 100 10.08 5.17 -2.64
CA GLY A 100 11.10 5.90 -3.41
C GLY A 100 10.53 6.84 -4.48
N THR A 101 9.41 6.45 -5.14
CA THR A 101 8.78 7.31 -6.17
C THR A 101 7.94 8.43 -5.56
N VAL A 102 7.30 8.20 -4.41
CA VAL A 102 6.49 9.22 -3.72
C VAL A 102 7.37 10.27 -3.07
N THR A 103 8.55 9.89 -2.59
CA THR A 103 9.54 10.80 -1.98
C THR A 103 10.45 11.47 -3.00
N GLU A 104 10.29 11.15 -4.29
CA GLU A 104 11.17 11.60 -5.39
C GLU A 104 12.64 11.13 -5.26
N ILE A 105 12.99 10.38 -4.21
CA ILE A 105 14.35 9.86 -4.03
C ILE A 105 14.75 8.97 -5.21
N TYR A 106 13.81 8.17 -5.73
CA TYR A 106 14.06 7.29 -6.86
C TYR A 106 14.47 8.06 -8.14
N ASP A 107 14.03 9.29 -8.32
CA ASP A 107 14.42 10.12 -9.46
C ASP A 107 15.88 10.55 -9.38
N TYR A 108 16.37 10.87 -8.17
CA TYR A 108 17.79 11.13 -7.93
C TYR A 108 18.64 9.87 -8.05
N LEU A 109 18.14 8.71 -7.58
CA LEU A 109 18.82 7.44 -7.75
C LEU A 109 19.01 7.08 -9.22
N ARG A 110 17.97 7.22 -10.04
CA ARG A 110 18.06 7.01 -11.50
C ARG A 110 19.11 7.91 -12.15
N LEU A 111 19.19 9.14 -11.70
CA LEU A 111 20.19 10.09 -12.19
C LEU A 111 21.60 9.66 -11.75
N LEU A 112 21.78 9.26 -10.50
CA LEU A 112 23.07 8.80 -9.97
C LEU A 112 23.55 7.58 -10.71
N TRP A 113 22.74 6.51 -10.83
CA TRP A 113 23.10 5.28 -11.55
C TRP A 113 23.40 5.52 -13.04
N ALA A 114 22.69 6.46 -13.68
CA ALA A 114 22.96 6.82 -15.07
C ALA A 114 24.28 7.59 -15.26
N ARG A 115 24.74 8.37 -14.26
CA ARG A 115 25.90 9.23 -14.39
C ARG A 115 27.20 8.63 -13.89
N VAL A 116 27.13 7.88 -12.81
CA VAL A 116 28.33 7.31 -12.17
C VAL A 116 28.27 5.78 -12.05
N GLY A 117 27.22 5.15 -12.58
CA GLY A 117 27.04 3.70 -12.54
C GLY A 117 28.05 2.98 -13.42
N VAL A 118 28.57 1.88 -12.89
CA VAL A 118 29.47 0.96 -13.58
C VAL A 118 28.64 -0.17 -14.19
N PRO A 119 28.54 -0.26 -15.53
CA PRO A 119 27.78 -1.32 -16.18
C PRO A 119 28.54 -2.64 -16.20
N HIS A 120 27.80 -3.72 -15.99
CA HIS A 120 28.28 -5.10 -16.09
C HIS A 120 27.51 -5.85 -17.18
N CYS A 121 28.10 -6.89 -17.68
CA CYS A 121 27.44 -7.75 -18.66
C CYS A 121 26.33 -8.57 -17.97
N PRO A 122 25.07 -8.51 -18.42
CA PRO A 122 23.99 -9.25 -17.80
C PRO A 122 24.11 -10.78 -17.90
N GLU A 123 24.95 -11.28 -18.80
CA GLU A 123 25.18 -12.73 -18.98
C GLU A 123 26.41 -13.25 -18.21
N CYS A 124 27.53 -12.58 -18.31
CA CYS A 124 28.80 -13.07 -17.72
C CYS A 124 29.24 -12.27 -16.46
N GLY A 125 28.59 -11.15 -16.13
CA GLY A 125 28.89 -10.34 -14.96
C GLY A 125 30.17 -9.50 -15.04
N LYS A 126 30.93 -9.56 -16.16
CA LYS A 126 32.15 -8.74 -16.31
C LYS A 126 31.81 -7.27 -16.44
N GLU A 127 32.65 -6.42 -15.87
CA GLU A 127 32.56 -4.97 -16.03
C GLU A 127 32.73 -4.58 -17.50
N ILE A 128 31.86 -3.69 -17.97
CA ILE A 128 31.89 -3.17 -19.33
C ILE A 128 32.37 -1.71 -19.26
N SER A 129 33.55 -1.45 -19.82
CA SER A 129 34.10 -0.10 -19.86
C SER A 129 34.01 0.48 -21.27
N ARG A 130 33.84 1.80 -21.34
CA ARG A 130 33.97 2.57 -22.59
C ARG A 130 35.41 2.98 -22.76
N GLN A 131 35.97 2.73 -23.95
CA GLN A 131 37.33 3.15 -24.25
C GLN A 131 37.32 4.31 -25.23
N THR A 132 38.11 5.33 -24.96
CA THR A 132 38.35 6.39 -25.95
C THR A 132 39.32 5.92 -27.04
N ILE A 133 39.28 6.53 -28.23
CA ILE A 133 40.16 6.21 -29.29
C ILE A 133 41.63 6.33 -28.82
N ASP A 134 41.96 7.39 -28.09
CA ASP A 134 43.32 7.57 -27.55
C ASP A 134 43.74 6.42 -26.63
N GLN A 135 42.85 5.94 -25.76
CA GLN A 135 43.13 4.81 -24.88
C GLN A 135 43.33 3.49 -25.67
N ILE A 136 42.53 3.31 -26.73
CA ILE A 136 42.71 2.15 -27.64
C ILE A 136 44.08 2.24 -28.33
N VAL A 137 44.44 3.42 -28.86
CA VAL A 137 45.74 3.69 -29.51
C VAL A 137 46.87 3.44 -28.53
N ASP A 138 46.83 4.00 -27.31
CA ASP A 138 47.84 3.83 -26.27
C ASP A 138 48.05 2.34 -25.92
N ARG A 139 46.96 1.55 -25.86
CA ARG A 139 47.00 0.14 -25.53
C ARG A 139 47.58 -0.70 -26.70
N VAL A 140 47.32 -0.29 -27.94
CA VAL A 140 47.92 -0.91 -29.09
C VAL A 140 49.42 -0.55 -29.18
N GLU A 141 49.82 0.70 -28.91
CA GLU A 141 51.24 1.12 -28.85
C GLU A 141 52.04 0.38 -27.77
N ALA A 142 51.39 0.02 -26.67
CA ALA A 142 51.99 -0.74 -25.58
C ALA A 142 52.39 -2.19 -25.94
N LEU A 143 51.95 -2.72 -27.11
CA LEU A 143 52.33 -4.05 -27.58
C LEU A 143 53.81 -4.19 -28.00
N GLY A 144 54.50 -3.05 -28.20
CA GLY A 144 55.93 -3.00 -28.47
C GLY A 144 56.28 -2.88 -29.95
N ASP A 145 57.43 -2.25 -30.22
CA ASP A 145 57.94 -2.01 -31.56
C ASP A 145 58.19 -3.34 -32.35
N GLY A 146 57.81 -3.33 -33.59
CA GLY A 146 57.94 -4.49 -34.51
C GLY A 146 56.72 -5.39 -34.53
N THR A 147 55.75 -5.21 -33.68
CA THR A 147 54.53 -6.04 -33.66
C THR A 147 53.66 -5.79 -34.90
N ARG A 148 53.32 -6.90 -35.61
CA ARG A 148 52.42 -6.87 -36.77
C ARG A 148 50.99 -7.03 -36.29
N PHE A 149 50.09 -6.21 -36.79
CA PHE A 149 48.68 -6.31 -36.47
C PHE A 149 47.78 -5.86 -37.61
N ILE A 150 46.52 -6.31 -37.55
CA ILE A 150 45.46 -5.99 -38.51
C ILE A 150 44.35 -5.29 -37.77
N VAL A 151 43.95 -4.12 -38.26
CA VAL A 151 42.77 -3.40 -37.73
C VAL A 151 41.53 -3.88 -38.46
N LEU A 152 40.60 -4.46 -37.73
CA LEU A 152 39.37 -5.03 -38.25
C LEU A 152 38.15 -4.28 -37.70
N SER A 153 37.19 -4.06 -38.59
CA SER A 153 35.88 -3.46 -38.23
C SER A 153 34.78 -4.53 -38.32
N PRO A 154 34.23 -5.02 -37.18
CA PRO A 154 33.20 -6.05 -37.17
C PRO A 154 31.82 -5.48 -37.54
N VAL A 155 31.37 -5.72 -38.79
CA VAL A 155 30.09 -5.19 -39.31
C VAL A 155 28.93 -6.17 -39.19
N VAL A 156 29.18 -7.48 -39.10
CA VAL A 156 28.20 -8.53 -38.87
C VAL A 156 28.71 -9.49 -37.81
N ARG A 157 27.94 -9.74 -36.79
CA ARG A 157 28.25 -10.71 -35.73
C ARG A 157 27.10 -11.70 -35.56
N GLY A 158 27.35 -12.96 -35.82
CA GLY A 158 26.43 -14.07 -35.56
C GLY A 158 25.07 -13.98 -36.24
N LYS A 159 24.94 -13.26 -37.36
CA LYS A 159 23.67 -13.10 -38.08
C LYS A 159 23.60 -14.06 -39.28
N LYS A 160 22.42 -14.64 -39.50
CA LYS A 160 22.12 -15.46 -40.66
C LYS A 160 21.91 -14.59 -41.91
N GLY A 161 22.38 -15.04 -43.07
CA GLY A 161 22.15 -14.35 -44.34
C GLY A 161 23.33 -14.41 -45.29
N GLU A 162 23.11 -14.11 -46.56
CA GLU A 162 24.17 -14.04 -47.61
C GLU A 162 24.91 -12.70 -47.61
N HIS A 163 24.46 -11.71 -46.88
CA HIS A 163 25.08 -10.40 -46.59
C HIS A 163 25.62 -9.62 -47.81
N HIS A 164 25.05 -9.81 -49.00
CA HIS A 164 25.51 -9.17 -50.24
C HIS A 164 25.61 -7.64 -50.15
N LYS A 165 24.64 -7.01 -49.47
CA LYS A 165 24.65 -5.56 -49.28
C LYS A 165 25.86 -5.06 -48.50
N VAL A 166 26.29 -5.83 -47.49
CA VAL A 166 27.45 -5.47 -46.65
C VAL A 166 28.74 -5.49 -47.50
N PHE A 167 28.87 -6.45 -48.39
CA PHE A 167 30.01 -6.53 -49.31
C PHE A 167 29.99 -5.42 -50.37
N GLU A 168 28.79 -5.08 -50.89
CA GLU A 168 28.65 -3.94 -51.83
C GLU A 168 28.98 -2.61 -51.15
N ASP A 169 28.52 -2.38 -49.93
CA ASP A 169 28.82 -1.16 -49.19
C ASP A 169 30.31 -1.08 -48.81
N ALA A 170 30.93 -2.19 -48.49
CA ALA A 170 32.36 -2.27 -48.25
C ALA A 170 33.20 -1.95 -49.53
N ARG A 171 32.78 -2.45 -50.70
CA ARG A 171 33.42 -2.11 -51.99
C ARG A 171 33.29 -0.63 -52.32
N LYS A 172 32.09 -0.03 -52.11
CA LYS A 172 31.87 1.40 -52.29
C LYS A 172 32.68 2.25 -51.31
N GLY A 173 32.91 1.74 -50.08
CA GLY A 173 33.74 2.38 -49.06
C GLY A 173 35.26 2.28 -49.33
N GLY A 174 35.68 1.61 -50.42
CA GLY A 174 37.09 1.51 -50.81
C GLY A 174 37.90 0.43 -50.06
N PHE A 175 37.25 -0.45 -49.34
CA PHE A 175 37.92 -1.57 -48.69
C PHE A 175 38.32 -2.63 -49.72
N ALA A 176 39.50 -3.17 -49.54
CA ALA A 176 40.05 -4.20 -50.46
C ALA A 176 39.77 -5.62 -49.97
N ARG A 177 39.66 -5.83 -48.64
CA ARG A 177 39.58 -7.15 -48.04
C ARG A 177 38.55 -7.19 -46.89
N VAL A 178 38.03 -8.41 -46.69
CA VAL A 178 37.10 -8.73 -45.62
C VAL A 178 37.50 -10.07 -45.00
N ARG A 179 37.28 -10.22 -43.72
CA ARG A 179 37.40 -11.51 -43.01
C ARG A 179 36.01 -12.04 -42.75
N VAL A 180 35.73 -13.27 -43.21
CA VAL A 180 34.43 -13.94 -42.98
C VAL A 180 34.71 -15.26 -42.26
N ASP A 181 34.10 -15.41 -41.08
CA ASP A 181 34.29 -16.58 -40.22
C ASP A 181 35.75 -16.94 -39.96
N GLY A 182 36.60 -15.92 -39.80
CA GLY A 182 38.03 -16.06 -39.55
C GLY A 182 38.88 -16.22 -40.81
N ILE A 183 38.29 -16.29 -42.00
CA ILE A 183 39.02 -16.47 -43.28
C ILE A 183 39.05 -15.15 -44.05
N LEU A 184 40.22 -14.73 -44.49
CA LEU A 184 40.44 -13.51 -45.28
C LEU A 184 40.07 -13.72 -46.75
N TYR A 185 39.20 -12.87 -47.28
CA TYR A 185 38.80 -12.82 -48.68
C TYR A 185 39.13 -11.48 -49.30
N ASP A 186 39.43 -11.48 -50.60
CA ASP A 186 39.48 -10.25 -51.39
C ASP A 186 38.05 -9.88 -51.81
N LEU A 187 37.69 -8.61 -51.67
CA LEU A 187 36.33 -8.16 -52.02
C LEU A 187 36.06 -8.19 -53.54
N SER A 188 37.09 -8.39 -54.37
CA SER A 188 36.93 -8.61 -55.80
C SER A 188 36.46 -10.04 -56.14
N GLU A 189 36.61 -11.01 -55.21
CA GLU A 189 36.20 -12.38 -55.32
C GLU A 189 34.78 -12.62 -54.90
N GLU A 190 34.23 -13.81 -55.26
CA GLU A 190 32.91 -14.22 -54.77
C GLU A 190 33.06 -14.85 -53.37
N ILE A 191 32.40 -14.22 -52.37
CA ILE A 191 32.57 -14.60 -50.98
C ILE A 191 31.44 -15.57 -50.59
N PRO A 192 31.75 -16.80 -50.19
CA PRO A 192 30.75 -17.83 -49.88
C PRO A 192 30.09 -17.55 -48.51
N CYS A 193 28.81 -17.11 -48.51
CA CYS A 193 27.98 -16.99 -47.30
C CYS A 193 26.69 -17.79 -47.46
N GLU A 194 26.45 -18.72 -46.54
CA GLU A 194 25.27 -19.57 -46.56
C GLU A 194 24.09 -18.87 -45.89
N LYS A 195 22.90 -18.80 -46.57
CA LYS A 195 21.69 -18.12 -46.11
C LYS A 195 21.22 -18.54 -44.70
N ASN A 196 21.39 -19.80 -44.35
CA ASN A 196 20.88 -20.39 -43.11
C ASN A 196 21.92 -20.50 -41.98
N LYS A 197 23.18 -20.14 -42.24
CA LYS A 197 24.30 -20.19 -41.30
C LYS A 197 24.53 -18.81 -40.70
N LYS A 198 24.98 -18.77 -39.47
CA LYS A 198 25.42 -17.55 -38.81
C LYS A 198 26.82 -17.20 -39.27
N HIS A 199 27.03 -15.95 -39.69
CA HIS A 199 28.33 -15.46 -40.15
C HIS A 199 28.83 -14.32 -39.29
N ASN A 200 30.14 -14.22 -39.13
CA ASN A 200 30.87 -13.06 -38.64
C ASN A 200 31.61 -12.43 -39.80
N ILE A 201 31.43 -11.12 -40.00
CA ILE A 201 32.05 -10.39 -41.11
C ILE A 201 32.75 -9.16 -40.55
N GLU A 202 34.06 -9.10 -40.74
CA GLU A 202 34.92 -7.98 -40.34
C GLU A 202 35.60 -7.36 -41.56
N LEU A 203 35.50 -6.04 -41.70
CA LEU A 203 36.22 -5.28 -42.72
C LEU A 203 37.67 -5.11 -42.30
N VAL A 204 38.63 -5.41 -43.19
CA VAL A 204 40.05 -5.13 -42.96
C VAL A 204 40.32 -3.68 -43.29
N VAL A 205 40.50 -2.87 -42.22
CA VAL A 205 40.71 -1.42 -42.36
C VAL A 205 42.16 -1.13 -42.70
N ASP A 206 43.10 -1.69 -41.96
CA ASP A 206 44.54 -1.48 -42.20
C ASP A 206 45.35 -2.67 -41.70
N ARG A 207 46.59 -2.81 -42.25
CA ARG A 207 47.60 -3.79 -41.82
C ARG A 207 48.87 -3.02 -41.48
N LEU A 208 49.25 -3.04 -40.25
CA LEU A 208 50.28 -2.16 -39.71
C LEU A 208 51.37 -2.97 -39.00
N VAL A 209 52.54 -2.34 -38.89
CA VAL A 209 53.63 -2.81 -38.04
C VAL A 209 53.98 -1.65 -37.12
N LEU A 210 53.99 -1.91 -35.83
CA LEU A 210 54.32 -0.90 -34.82
C LEU A 210 55.75 -0.40 -35.03
N LYS A 211 55.88 0.91 -35.15
CA LYS A 211 57.11 1.65 -35.23
C LYS A 211 56.94 3.10 -34.85
N GLU A 212 57.99 3.76 -34.47
CA GLU A 212 57.95 5.16 -34.10
C GLU A 212 57.30 6.07 -35.18
N GLY A 213 56.35 6.90 -34.77
CA GLY A 213 55.61 7.80 -35.66
C GLY A 213 54.32 7.24 -36.29
N LEU A 214 53.87 6.03 -35.92
CA LEU A 214 52.67 5.40 -36.46
C LEU A 214 51.38 5.93 -35.86
N ARG A 215 51.44 6.62 -34.72
CA ARG A 215 50.27 7.02 -33.93
C ARG A 215 49.14 7.67 -34.75
N ARG A 216 49.47 8.63 -35.61
CA ARG A 216 48.44 9.33 -36.41
C ARG A 216 47.69 8.34 -37.34
N ARG A 217 48.42 7.48 -38.06
CA ARG A 217 47.79 6.52 -38.95
C ARG A 217 47.00 5.48 -38.21
N LEU A 218 47.48 5.04 -37.07
CA LEU A 218 46.78 4.10 -36.18
C LEU A 218 45.46 4.75 -35.68
N THR A 219 45.48 6.01 -35.24
CA THR A 219 44.28 6.75 -34.84
C THR A 219 43.28 6.81 -35.99
N ASP A 220 43.68 7.23 -37.17
CA ASP A 220 42.82 7.32 -38.38
C ASP A 220 42.20 5.94 -38.72
N SER A 221 42.97 4.86 -38.58
CA SER A 221 42.53 3.50 -38.86
C SER A 221 41.48 3.02 -37.78
N ILE A 222 41.73 3.31 -36.53
CA ILE A 222 40.81 2.96 -35.44
C ILE A 222 39.51 3.78 -35.57
N GLU A 223 39.59 5.09 -35.88
CA GLU A 223 38.43 5.92 -36.14
C GLU A 223 37.56 5.36 -37.29
N THR A 224 38.23 5.00 -38.37
CA THR A 224 37.56 4.36 -39.53
C THR A 224 36.90 3.06 -39.14
N ALA A 225 37.58 2.20 -38.38
CA ALA A 225 37.04 0.92 -37.95
C ALA A 225 35.80 1.10 -37.06
N CYS A 226 35.87 2.05 -36.09
CA CYS A 226 34.80 2.37 -35.20
C CYS A 226 33.56 2.98 -35.90
N SER A 227 33.79 3.84 -36.93
CA SER A 227 32.70 4.44 -37.68
C SER A 227 31.88 3.44 -38.47
N HIS A 228 32.46 2.40 -39.00
CA HIS A 228 31.81 1.34 -39.79
C HIS A 228 31.16 0.24 -38.91
N SER A 229 31.73 -0.05 -37.76
CA SER A 229 31.24 -1.09 -36.83
C SER A 229 30.25 -0.59 -35.79
N GLY A 230 30.00 0.74 -35.70
CA GLY A 230 29.23 1.34 -34.61
C GLY A 230 30.01 1.40 -33.29
N GLY A 231 31.33 1.64 -33.37
CA GLY A 231 32.22 1.83 -32.22
C GLY A 231 33.04 0.64 -31.77
N LEU A 232 33.04 -0.44 -32.53
CA LEU A 232 33.84 -1.64 -32.22
C LEU A 232 35.06 -1.71 -33.12
N VAL A 233 36.20 -2.18 -32.57
CA VAL A 233 37.40 -2.45 -33.33
C VAL A 233 38.09 -3.72 -32.81
N ILE A 234 38.58 -4.56 -33.71
CA ILE A 234 39.36 -5.75 -33.35
C ILE A 234 40.78 -5.56 -33.89
N ILE A 235 41.77 -5.78 -33.05
CA ILE A 235 43.19 -5.80 -33.44
C ILE A 235 43.61 -7.27 -33.42
N GLU A 236 43.82 -7.83 -34.60
CA GLU A 236 44.31 -9.18 -34.76
C GLU A 236 45.84 -9.17 -34.78
N LEU A 237 46.46 -10.05 -34.01
CA LEU A 237 47.92 -10.26 -33.92
C LEU A 237 48.26 -11.57 -34.63
N PRO A 238 48.58 -11.55 -35.93
CA PRO A 238 48.76 -12.76 -36.71
C PRO A 238 49.91 -13.65 -36.23
N ASP A 239 50.96 -13.05 -35.66
CA ASP A 239 52.14 -13.77 -35.21
C ASP A 239 51.91 -14.59 -33.93
N VAL A 240 50.98 -14.16 -33.08
CA VAL A 240 50.63 -14.81 -31.78
C VAL A 240 49.27 -15.51 -31.87
N LYS A 241 48.51 -15.27 -32.94
CA LYS A 241 47.11 -15.72 -33.12
C LYS A 241 46.17 -15.27 -32.00
N GLU A 242 46.35 -14.06 -31.51
CA GLU A 242 45.52 -13.41 -30.53
C GLU A 242 44.72 -12.27 -31.17
N GLU A 243 43.54 -12.01 -30.61
CA GLU A 243 42.68 -10.90 -31.00
C GLU A 243 42.42 -10.05 -29.78
N LEU A 244 42.60 -8.72 -29.90
CA LEU A 244 42.23 -7.73 -28.90
C LEU A 244 41.01 -6.98 -29.39
N SER A 245 39.92 -7.10 -28.67
CA SER A 245 38.68 -6.38 -28.97
C SER A 245 38.56 -5.12 -28.14
N PHE A 246 38.19 -4.03 -28.76
CA PHE A 246 38.02 -2.74 -28.14
C PHE A 246 36.66 -2.14 -28.54
N SER A 247 36.07 -1.35 -27.65
CA SER A 247 34.78 -0.72 -27.93
C SER A 247 34.74 0.72 -27.44
N GLN A 248 34.26 1.62 -28.27
CA GLN A 248 33.91 2.97 -27.89
C GLN A 248 32.53 3.04 -27.17
N ASN A 249 31.74 1.99 -27.33
CA ASN A 249 30.44 1.83 -26.66
C ASN A 249 30.61 0.83 -25.51
N TYR A 250 29.65 0.86 -24.59
CA TYR A 250 29.59 -0.17 -23.56
C TYR A 250 29.23 -1.53 -24.19
N ALA A 251 30.24 -2.37 -24.45
CA ALA A 251 30.06 -3.70 -25.04
C ALA A 251 30.88 -4.75 -24.31
N CYS A 252 30.25 -5.91 -24.05
CA CYS A 252 30.96 -7.07 -23.51
C CYS A 252 31.76 -7.73 -24.61
N GLU A 253 33.05 -7.93 -24.40
CA GLU A 253 33.99 -8.55 -25.35
C GLU A 253 33.62 -10.03 -25.57
N ASP A 254 33.21 -10.76 -24.51
CA ASP A 254 32.94 -12.20 -24.58
C ASP A 254 31.52 -12.52 -25.11
N CYS A 255 30.51 -11.83 -24.61
CA CYS A 255 29.10 -12.13 -24.94
C CYS A 255 28.57 -11.34 -26.14
N GLY A 256 29.30 -10.31 -26.59
CA GLY A 256 28.89 -9.46 -27.73
C GLY A 256 27.69 -8.57 -27.44
N ILE A 257 27.26 -8.47 -26.20
CA ILE A 257 26.16 -7.59 -25.78
C ILE A 257 26.69 -6.15 -25.80
N SER A 258 26.00 -5.28 -26.56
CA SER A 258 26.27 -3.85 -26.59
C SER A 258 25.20 -3.10 -25.80
N LEU A 259 25.63 -2.29 -24.85
CA LEU A 259 24.78 -1.40 -24.11
C LEU A 259 24.72 -0.04 -24.79
N THR A 260 23.54 0.54 -24.87
CA THR A 260 23.37 1.95 -25.24
C THR A 260 23.89 2.84 -24.13
N GLU A 261 24.07 4.14 -24.42
CA GLU A 261 24.44 5.11 -23.39
C GLU A 261 23.47 5.02 -22.20
N LEU A 262 24.03 5.06 -20.98
CA LEU A 262 23.24 4.97 -19.77
C LEU A 262 22.42 6.24 -19.58
N GLU A 263 21.10 6.11 -19.67
CA GLU A 263 20.15 7.22 -19.50
C GLU A 263 19.24 6.97 -18.28
N PRO A 264 18.82 8.02 -17.56
CA PRO A 264 17.93 7.86 -16.39
C PRO A 264 16.63 7.10 -16.68
N ARG A 265 16.13 7.15 -17.94
CA ARG A 265 14.92 6.40 -18.34
C ARG A 265 15.11 4.88 -18.33
N MET A 266 16.33 4.40 -18.47
CA MET A 266 16.66 2.95 -18.42
C MET A 266 16.51 2.37 -17.01
N PHE A 267 16.59 3.20 -16.00
CA PHE A 267 16.38 2.83 -14.60
C PHE A 267 14.96 3.08 -14.11
N SER A 268 14.02 3.41 -15.00
CA SER A 268 12.62 3.62 -14.64
C SER A 268 11.79 2.38 -14.95
N PHE A 269 11.24 1.75 -13.92
CA PHE A 269 10.29 0.64 -14.09
C PHE A 269 8.91 1.09 -14.63
N ASN A 270 8.66 2.40 -14.71
CA ASN A 270 7.47 2.97 -15.35
C ASN A 270 7.68 3.27 -16.85
N ASN A 271 8.92 3.15 -17.33
CA ASN A 271 9.25 3.38 -18.73
C ASN A 271 9.51 2.06 -19.43
N PRO A 272 8.98 1.80 -20.65
CA PRO A 272 9.21 0.56 -21.38
C PRO A 272 10.69 0.22 -21.61
N SER A 273 11.57 1.24 -21.72
CA SER A 273 13.03 1.04 -21.91
C SER A 273 13.73 0.46 -20.69
N GLY A 274 13.18 0.68 -19.47
CA GLY A 274 13.79 0.23 -18.23
C GLY A 274 13.00 -0.88 -17.54
N ALA A 275 11.73 -1.04 -17.86
CA ALA A 275 10.86 -2.01 -17.22
C ALA A 275 11.21 -3.45 -17.62
N CYS A 276 11.09 -4.39 -16.70
CA CYS A 276 11.14 -5.81 -17.00
C CYS A 276 10.06 -6.16 -18.02
N PRO A 277 10.40 -6.79 -19.17
CA PRO A 277 9.44 -7.07 -20.25
C PRO A 277 8.36 -8.08 -19.84
N HIS A 278 8.62 -8.95 -18.85
CA HIS A 278 7.65 -9.96 -18.40
C HIS A 278 6.56 -9.39 -17.47
N CYS A 279 6.93 -8.59 -16.47
CA CYS A 279 5.99 -8.02 -15.52
C CYS A 279 5.65 -6.55 -15.83
N MET A 280 6.18 -5.99 -16.90
CA MET A 280 5.96 -4.59 -17.30
C MET A 280 6.22 -3.59 -16.16
N GLY A 281 7.25 -3.86 -15.34
CA GLY A 281 7.67 -3.01 -14.24
C GLY A 281 6.88 -3.20 -12.92
N LEU A 282 6.00 -4.20 -12.83
CA LEU A 282 5.25 -4.48 -11.60
C LEU A 282 6.10 -5.18 -10.54
N GLY A 283 7.05 -6.03 -10.95
CA GLY A 283 7.88 -6.84 -10.04
C GLY A 283 7.21 -8.13 -9.59
N PHE A 284 5.90 -8.27 -9.76
CA PHE A 284 5.14 -9.46 -9.38
C PHE A 284 4.15 -9.86 -10.47
N GLN A 285 3.61 -11.06 -10.33
CA GLN A 285 2.54 -11.59 -11.16
C GLN A 285 1.46 -12.19 -10.27
N LEU A 286 0.21 -12.10 -10.69
CA LEU A 286 -0.87 -12.85 -10.08
C LEU A 286 -0.83 -14.28 -10.62
N VAL A 287 -0.67 -15.23 -9.72
CA VAL A 287 -0.66 -16.66 -10.02
C VAL A 287 -1.78 -17.35 -9.24
N ALA A 288 -2.42 -18.33 -9.85
CA ALA A 288 -3.41 -19.13 -9.13
C ALA A 288 -2.74 -19.80 -7.93
N ASP A 289 -3.44 -19.86 -6.80
CA ASP A 289 -2.91 -20.37 -5.52
C ASP A 289 -3.65 -21.65 -5.10
N PRO A 290 -2.96 -22.79 -4.93
CA PRO A 290 -3.60 -24.03 -4.55
C PRO A 290 -4.38 -23.96 -3.23
N ASP A 291 -3.91 -23.19 -2.25
CA ASP A 291 -4.57 -23.06 -0.95
C ASP A 291 -5.83 -22.19 -1.02
N LEU A 292 -5.88 -21.22 -1.93
CA LEU A 292 -7.08 -20.43 -2.22
C LEU A 292 -8.08 -21.18 -3.10
N VAL A 293 -7.59 -22.07 -3.98
CA VAL A 293 -8.41 -22.93 -4.83
C VAL A 293 -9.06 -24.05 -4.01
N VAL A 294 -8.33 -24.62 -3.05
CA VAL A 294 -8.78 -25.71 -2.15
C VAL A 294 -8.60 -25.27 -0.69
N PRO A 295 -9.43 -24.34 -0.21
CA PRO A 295 -9.26 -23.78 1.14
C PRO A 295 -9.61 -24.77 2.25
N ASP A 296 -10.50 -25.73 2.00
CA ASP A 296 -10.92 -26.73 2.97
C ASP A 296 -10.59 -28.14 2.48
N LYS A 297 -9.43 -28.62 2.88
CA LYS A 297 -8.91 -29.95 2.52
C LYS A 297 -9.66 -31.11 3.23
N SER A 298 -10.53 -30.82 4.19
CA SER A 298 -11.39 -31.83 4.86
C SER A 298 -12.58 -32.23 4.00
N LYS A 299 -12.97 -31.46 3.01
CA LYS A 299 -14.05 -31.73 2.07
C LYS A 299 -13.62 -32.66 0.97
N THR A 300 -14.62 -33.37 0.40
CA THR A 300 -14.42 -34.18 -0.79
C THR A 300 -14.51 -33.31 -2.06
N LEU A 301 -14.01 -33.82 -3.19
CA LEU A 301 -14.15 -33.12 -4.49
C LEU A 301 -15.64 -32.91 -4.87
N LEU A 302 -16.51 -33.85 -4.47
CA LEU A 302 -17.95 -33.75 -4.72
C LEU A 302 -18.65 -32.80 -3.75
N ASP A 303 -18.09 -32.56 -2.55
CA ASP A 303 -18.64 -31.66 -1.55
C ASP A 303 -18.14 -30.22 -1.74
N GLY A 304 -17.51 -29.91 -2.87
CA GLY A 304 -17.06 -28.58 -3.21
C GLY A 304 -15.78 -28.16 -2.50
N ALA A 305 -14.82 -29.08 -2.33
CA ALA A 305 -13.48 -28.74 -1.87
C ALA A 305 -12.82 -27.71 -2.77
N ILE A 306 -13.06 -27.75 -4.09
CA ILE A 306 -12.58 -26.78 -5.06
C ILE A 306 -13.56 -25.61 -5.12
N GLN A 307 -13.12 -24.44 -4.73
CA GLN A 307 -13.95 -23.26 -4.62
C GLN A 307 -13.67 -22.25 -5.76
N VAL A 308 -13.73 -22.71 -6.99
CA VAL A 308 -13.56 -21.89 -8.19
C VAL A 308 -14.84 -21.89 -9.00
N SER A 309 -15.24 -20.74 -9.50
CA SER A 309 -16.43 -20.60 -10.35
C SER A 309 -16.41 -21.58 -11.52
N GLY A 310 -17.48 -22.37 -11.63
CA GLY A 310 -17.62 -23.45 -12.58
C GLY A 310 -17.17 -24.83 -12.03
N TRP A 311 -16.24 -24.92 -11.08
CA TRP A 311 -15.76 -26.18 -10.50
C TRP A 311 -16.45 -26.58 -9.19
N GLN A 312 -17.19 -25.67 -8.57
CA GLN A 312 -17.90 -25.88 -7.28
C GLN A 312 -19.05 -26.90 -7.36
N ASN A 313 -19.66 -27.07 -8.55
CA ASN A 313 -20.87 -27.86 -8.74
C ASN A 313 -20.60 -29.27 -9.30
N ALA A 314 -19.56 -29.95 -8.82
CA ALA A 314 -19.25 -31.31 -9.24
C ALA A 314 -20.27 -32.37 -8.76
N ARG A 315 -21.27 -32.00 -7.94
CA ARG A 315 -22.35 -32.86 -7.47
C ARG A 315 -23.39 -33.24 -8.55
N THR A 316 -23.55 -32.38 -9.57
CA THR A 316 -24.51 -32.58 -10.68
C THR A 316 -23.82 -33.19 -11.88
N ASP A 317 -24.58 -33.70 -12.88
CA ASP A 317 -24.08 -34.19 -14.17
C ASP A 317 -23.48 -33.06 -14.98
N SER A 318 -22.33 -32.57 -14.53
CA SER A 318 -21.59 -31.47 -15.14
C SER A 318 -20.35 -32.01 -15.86
N ILE A 319 -19.84 -31.24 -16.81
CA ILE A 319 -18.59 -31.53 -17.51
C ILE A 319 -17.43 -31.67 -16.52
N PHE A 320 -17.46 -30.94 -15.41
CA PHE A 320 -16.43 -30.94 -14.38
C PHE A 320 -16.42 -32.28 -13.59
N ARG A 321 -17.60 -32.84 -13.33
CA ARG A 321 -17.73 -34.16 -12.73
C ARG A 321 -17.16 -35.25 -13.64
N MET A 322 -17.41 -35.18 -14.93
CA MET A 322 -16.84 -36.11 -15.89
C MET A 322 -15.31 -36.09 -15.90
N TYR A 323 -14.71 -34.90 -15.81
CA TYR A 323 -13.25 -34.81 -15.63
C TYR A 323 -12.78 -35.50 -14.36
N PHE A 324 -13.41 -35.24 -13.22
CA PHE A 324 -13.03 -35.86 -11.96
C PHE A 324 -13.23 -37.38 -11.95
N GLU A 325 -14.31 -37.90 -12.55
CA GLU A 325 -14.54 -39.33 -12.71
C GLU A 325 -13.47 -40.00 -13.61
N ALA A 326 -13.13 -39.38 -14.72
CA ALA A 326 -12.09 -39.89 -15.61
C ALA A 326 -10.70 -39.86 -14.95
N LEU A 327 -10.37 -38.81 -14.19
CA LEU A 327 -9.14 -38.70 -13.41
C LEU A 327 -9.12 -39.77 -12.29
N ALA A 328 -10.23 -39.93 -11.55
CA ALA A 328 -10.33 -40.91 -10.50
C ALA A 328 -10.14 -42.34 -10.99
N GLN A 329 -10.70 -42.67 -12.16
CA GLN A 329 -10.53 -43.96 -12.79
C GLN A 329 -9.08 -44.20 -13.25
N LYS A 330 -8.46 -43.20 -13.83
CA LYS A 330 -7.11 -43.32 -14.39
C LYS A 330 -6.03 -43.36 -13.31
N TYR A 331 -6.13 -42.48 -12.32
CA TYR A 331 -5.14 -42.35 -11.23
C TYR A 331 -5.52 -43.06 -9.95
N HIS A 332 -6.55 -43.94 -10.01
CA HIS A 332 -6.97 -44.87 -8.95
C HIS A 332 -7.25 -44.22 -7.59
N PHE A 333 -8.00 -43.13 -7.55
CA PHE A 333 -8.43 -42.50 -6.32
C PHE A 333 -9.95 -42.39 -6.22
N SER A 334 -10.47 -42.16 -5.02
CA SER A 334 -11.92 -42.02 -4.78
C SER A 334 -12.34 -40.58 -4.67
N LEU A 335 -13.44 -40.19 -5.31
CA LEU A 335 -14.02 -38.84 -5.22
C LEU A 335 -14.73 -38.59 -3.86
N ASN A 336 -15.00 -39.64 -3.07
CA ASN A 336 -15.73 -39.56 -1.82
C ASN A 336 -14.81 -39.45 -0.59
N VAL A 337 -13.51 -39.34 -0.78
CA VAL A 337 -12.55 -39.12 0.32
C VAL A 337 -12.16 -37.63 0.42
N PRO A 338 -11.87 -37.14 1.63
CA PRO A 338 -11.35 -35.80 1.79
C PRO A 338 -10.12 -35.55 0.94
N VAL A 339 -10.00 -34.32 0.39
CA VAL A 339 -8.85 -33.94 -0.45
C VAL A 339 -7.52 -34.14 0.27
N ALA A 340 -7.48 -33.94 1.60
CA ALA A 340 -6.29 -34.19 2.41
C ALA A 340 -5.78 -35.64 2.37
N GLN A 341 -6.63 -36.60 1.99
CA GLN A 341 -6.31 -38.06 1.92
C GLN A 341 -6.00 -38.50 0.48
N LEU A 342 -6.13 -37.61 -0.50
CA LEU A 342 -5.80 -37.94 -1.89
C LEU A 342 -4.28 -38.13 -2.06
N PRO A 343 -3.85 -39.07 -2.93
CA PRO A 343 -2.45 -39.18 -3.30
C PRO A 343 -1.93 -37.83 -3.90
N LYS A 344 -0.69 -37.49 -3.62
CA LYS A 344 -0.08 -36.26 -4.12
C LYS A 344 -0.14 -36.18 -5.66
N GLU A 345 0.13 -37.28 -6.34
CA GLU A 345 0.04 -37.37 -7.81
C GLU A 345 -1.35 -37.05 -8.35
N ALA A 346 -2.41 -37.52 -7.66
CA ALA A 346 -3.77 -37.21 -8.04
C ALA A 346 -4.08 -35.70 -7.85
N MET A 347 -3.62 -35.11 -6.75
CA MET A 347 -3.76 -33.66 -6.55
C MET A 347 -2.99 -32.85 -7.55
N ASP A 348 -1.76 -33.22 -7.87
CA ASP A 348 -0.92 -32.52 -8.85
C ASP A 348 -1.61 -32.54 -10.22
N VAL A 349 -2.17 -33.66 -10.65
CA VAL A 349 -2.90 -33.74 -11.92
C VAL A 349 -4.21 -32.94 -11.89
N ILE A 350 -4.96 -32.93 -10.80
CA ILE A 350 -6.18 -32.11 -10.66
C ILE A 350 -5.81 -30.62 -10.76
N LEU A 351 -4.74 -30.21 -10.10
CA LEU A 351 -4.34 -28.81 -10.08
C LEU A 351 -3.66 -28.36 -11.38
N TYR A 352 -2.69 -29.14 -11.89
CA TYR A 352 -1.81 -28.70 -12.99
C TYR A 352 -2.09 -29.38 -14.33
N GLY A 353 -2.93 -30.42 -14.34
CA GLY A 353 -3.38 -31.09 -15.57
C GLY A 353 -2.57 -32.32 -15.96
N THR A 354 -2.98 -32.94 -17.08
CA THR A 354 -2.39 -34.18 -17.60
C THR A 354 -1.30 -33.95 -18.65
N GLY A 355 -0.91 -32.68 -18.91
CA GLY A 355 -0.01 -32.33 -20.01
C GLY A 355 -0.63 -32.67 -21.38
N GLU A 356 0.07 -33.47 -22.17
CA GLU A 356 -0.41 -33.93 -23.50
C GLU A 356 -1.27 -35.20 -23.41
N GLU A 357 -1.31 -35.82 -22.23
CA GLU A 357 -2.00 -37.09 -22.03
C GLU A 357 -3.51 -36.92 -22.07
N LYS A 358 -4.20 -37.63 -22.99
CA LYS A 358 -5.65 -37.54 -23.17
C LYS A 358 -6.40 -38.37 -22.14
N LEU A 359 -7.46 -37.79 -21.61
CA LEU A 359 -8.45 -38.44 -20.77
C LEU A 359 -9.62 -38.89 -21.64
N ARG A 360 -10.08 -40.12 -21.42
CA ARG A 360 -11.29 -40.65 -22.06
C ARG A 360 -12.47 -40.41 -21.12
N MET A 361 -13.39 -39.54 -21.53
CA MET A 361 -14.59 -39.18 -20.78
C MET A 361 -15.83 -39.70 -21.50
N THR A 362 -16.79 -40.22 -20.76
CA THR A 362 -18.08 -40.64 -21.28
C THR A 362 -19.17 -39.66 -20.81
N TYR A 363 -20.00 -39.18 -21.72
CA TYR A 363 -21.12 -38.31 -21.38
C TYR A 363 -22.44 -38.83 -21.93
N ASN A 364 -23.52 -38.58 -21.21
CA ASN A 364 -24.87 -38.96 -21.62
C ASN A 364 -25.63 -37.71 -22.06
N ARG A 365 -25.96 -37.64 -23.33
CA ARG A 365 -26.86 -36.59 -23.89
C ARG A 365 -28.13 -37.27 -24.29
N GLY A 366 -29.16 -37.30 -23.50
CA GLY A 366 -30.52 -37.74 -23.79
C GLY A 366 -30.81 -38.68 -24.98
N ASN A 367 -29.99 -38.67 -26.01
CA ASN A 367 -30.08 -39.47 -27.27
C ASN A 367 -28.87 -40.42 -27.45
N GLY A 368 -28.04 -40.65 -26.47
CA GLY A 368 -26.91 -41.61 -26.58
C GLY A 368 -25.70 -41.27 -25.76
N MET A 369 -24.85 -42.31 -25.51
CA MET A 369 -23.54 -42.15 -24.88
C MET A 369 -22.53 -41.64 -25.91
N GLY A 370 -21.87 -40.49 -25.59
CA GLY A 370 -20.72 -39.98 -26.34
C GLY A 370 -19.41 -40.20 -25.60
N VAL A 371 -18.32 -40.29 -26.33
CA VAL A 371 -16.96 -40.35 -25.78
C VAL A 371 -16.19 -39.13 -26.22
N LEU A 372 -15.55 -38.45 -25.28
CA LEU A 372 -14.67 -37.31 -25.53
C LEU A 372 -13.25 -37.67 -25.07
N GLU A 373 -12.28 -37.49 -25.95
CA GLU A 373 -10.85 -37.72 -25.63
C GLU A 373 -10.08 -36.41 -25.80
N GLN A 374 -9.70 -35.82 -24.67
CA GLN A 374 -8.89 -34.60 -24.65
C GLN A 374 -8.01 -34.54 -23.39
N PRO A 375 -6.89 -33.81 -23.43
CA PRO A 375 -6.08 -33.59 -22.25
C PRO A 375 -6.85 -32.74 -21.25
N PHE A 376 -6.56 -32.92 -19.99
CA PHE A 376 -7.08 -32.10 -18.91
C PHE A 376 -6.11 -30.94 -18.63
N GLU A 377 -6.59 -29.71 -18.77
CA GLU A 377 -5.78 -28.49 -18.63
C GLU A 377 -5.24 -28.31 -17.20
N GLY A 378 -5.96 -28.79 -16.20
CA GLY A 378 -5.72 -28.48 -14.79
C GLY A 378 -6.39 -27.17 -14.33
N ILE A 379 -6.78 -27.15 -13.05
CA ILE A 379 -7.57 -26.03 -12.52
C ILE A 379 -6.74 -24.76 -12.47
N MET A 380 -5.47 -24.82 -12.09
CA MET A 380 -4.56 -23.68 -12.00
C MET A 380 -4.33 -23.02 -13.36
N ASN A 381 -4.10 -23.83 -14.37
CA ASN A 381 -3.92 -23.37 -15.74
C ASN A 381 -5.22 -22.78 -16.30
N ASN A 382 -6.37 -23.39 -15.98
CA ASN A 382 -7.69 -22.91 -16.36
C ASN A 382 -7.98 -21.53 -15.75
N ILE A 383 -7.70 -21.33 -14.46
CA ILE A 383 -7.83 -20.02 -13.80
C ILE A 383 -6.95 -18.99 -14.51
N SER A 384 -5.68 -19.31 -14.71
CA SER A 384 -4.69 -18.41 -15.32
C SER A 384 -5.07 -18.02 -16.76
N ARG A 385 -5.59 -18.96 -17.56
CA ARG A 385 -6.08 -18.70 -18.92
C ARG A 385 -7.33 -17.84 -18.87
N ARG A 386 -8.35 -18.22 -18.09
CA ARG A 386 -9.60 -17.46 -17.95
C ARG A 386 -9.36 -16.03 -17.47
N PHE A 387 -8.45 -15.83 -16.53
CA PHE A 387 -8.07 -14.50 -16.03
C PHE A 387 -7.50 -13.60 -17.13
N ARG A 388 -6.69 -14.17 -18.05
CA ARG A 388 -6.13 -13.42 -19.18
C ARG A 388 -7.16 -13.12 -20.27
N GLU A 389 -8.10 -14.04 -20.52
CA GLU A 389 -9.06 -13.96 -21.63
C GLU A 389 -10.35 -13.21 -21.28
N THR A 390 -10.71 -13.12 -19.98
CA THR A 390 -11.99 -12.50 -19.59
C THR A 390 -11.99 -10.99 -19.80
N GLN A 391 -13.09 -10.49 -20.37
CA GLN A 391 -13.38 -9.06 -20.53
C GLN A 391 -14.36 -8.55 -19.46
N SER A 392 -14.90 -9.43 -18.61
CA SER A 392 -15.81 -9.07 -17.54
C SER A 392 -15.06 -8.76 -16.25
N ASP A 393 -15.20 -7.53 -15.74
CA ASP A 393 -14.60 -7.11 -14.48
C ASP A 393 -15.10 -7.95 -13.28
N ALA A 394 -16.37 -8.37 -13.31
CA ALA A 394 -16.92 -9.23 -12.26
C ALA A 394 -16.25 -10.61 -12.26
N ALA A 395 -16.11 -11.23 -13.45
CA ALA A 395 -15.43 -12.52 -13.58
C ALA A 395 -13.94 -12.42 -13.25
N ARG A 396 -13.29 -11.32 -13.60
CA ARG A 396 -11.89 -11.06 -13.25
C ARG A 396 -11.71 -11.01 -11.75
N LYS A 397 -12.53 -10.24 -11.03
CA LYS A 397 -12.50 -10.16 -9.56
C LYS A 397 -12.72 -11.50 -8.88
N GLU A 398 -13.65 -12.30 -9.38
CA GLU A 398 -13.91 -13.64 -8.85
C GLU A 398 -12.71 -14.58 -9.01
N LEU A 399 -12.00 -14.48 -10.15
CA LEU A 399 -10.77 -15.26 -10.38
C LEU A 399 -9.60 -14.73 -9.54
N GLU A 400 -9.49 -13.41 -9.33
CA GLU A 400 -8.50 -12.81 -8.45
C GLU A 400 -8.57 -13.35 -7.01
N GLU A 401 -9.77 -13.67 -6.51
CA GLU A 401 -9.96 -14.29 -5.18
C GLU A 401 -9.29 -15.68 -5.05
N CYS A 402 -8.96 -16.31 -6.16
CA CYS A 402 -8.26 -17.61 -6.22
C CYS A 402 -6.76 -17.46 -6.56
N MET A 403 -6.25 -16.22 -6.62
CA MET A 403 -4.88 -15.91 -7.03
C MET A 403 -4.11 -15.22 -5.90
N SER A 404 -2.82 -15.49 -5.85
CA SER A 404 -1.88 -14.80 -4.96
C SER A 404 -0.82 -14.05 -5.76
N SER A 405 -0.21 -13.04 -5.12
CA SER A 405 0.90 -12.30 -5.72
C SER A 405 2.20 -13.07 -5.51
N ALA A 406 2.90 -13.38 -6.59
CA ALA A 406 4.22 -14.02 -6.55
C ALA A 406 5.26 -13.12 -7.25
N PRO A 407 6.52 -13.12 -6.79
CA PRO A 407 7.59 -12.41 -7.49
C PRO A 407 7.66 -12.80 -8.99
N CYS A 408 7.94 -11.85 -9.85
CA CYS A 408 8.09 -12.13 -11.27
C CYS A 408 9.27 -13.13 -11.48
N PRO A 409 9.08 -14.24 -12.19
CA PRO A 409 10.12 -15.26 -12.35
C PRO A 409 11.34 -14.79 -13.14
N HIS A 410 11.23 -13.70 -13.90
CA HIS A 410 12.32 -13.15 -14.69
C HIS A 410 13.15 -12.11 -13.90
N CYS A 411 12.52 -11.11 -13.30
CA CYS A 411 13.24 -10.06 -12.58
C CYS A 411 13.31 -10.30 -11.08
N HIS A 412 12.71 -11.36 -10.55
CA HIS A 412 12.69 -11.74 -9.12
C HIS A 412 12.26 -10.61 -8.17
N GLY A 413 11.35 -9.75 -8.63
CA GLY A 413 10.90 -8.59 -7.86
C GLY A 413 11.55 -7.26 -8.24
N ALA A 414 12.71 -7.28 -8.90
CA ALA A 414 13.50 -6.07 -9.20
C ALA A 414 12.86 -5.08 -10.20
N ARG A 415 11.72 -5.40 -10.83
CA ARG A 415 10.94 -4.52 -11.72
C ARG A 415 11.64 -4.06 -13.00
N LEU A 416 12.97 -4.09 -13.05
CA LEU A 416 13.81 -3.56 -14.12
C LEU A 416 14.26 -4.62 -15.11
N SER A 417 14.67 -4.19 -16.30
CA SER A 417 15.29 -5.01 -17.34
C SER A 417 16.67 -5.51 -16.88
N ASP A 418 17.18 -6.57 -17.52
CA ASP A 418 18.46 -7.19 -17.18
C ASP A 418 19.64 -6.20 -17.31
N ILE A 419 19.59 -5.36 -18.34
CA ILE A 419 20.60 -4.30 -18.57
C ILE A 419 20.62 -3.31 -17.40
N ALA A 420 19.46 -2.82 -16.98
CA ALA A 420 19.38 -1.85 -15.89
C ALA A 420 19.79 -2.45 -14.54
N ARG A 421 19.51 -3.74 -14.32
CA ARG A 421 19.93 -4.47 -13.11
C ARG A 421 21.44 -4.71 -13.06
N ALA A 422 22.08 -4.82 -14.21
CA ALA A 422 23.52 -5.07 -14.32
C ALA A 422 24.39 -3.82 -14.13
N VAL A 423 23.81 -2.65 -13.79
CA VAL A 423 24.56 -1.43 -13.50
C VAL A 423 24.64 -1.23 -11.99
N THR A 424 25.85 -1.02 -11.46
CA THR A 424 26.10 -0.86 -10.04
C THR A 424 26.72 0.50 -9.69
N VAL A 425 26.43 0.99 -8.49
CA VAL A 425 27.11 2.13 -7.85
C VAL A 425 27.62 1.65 -6.50
N GLY A 426 28.92 1.78 -6.25
CA GLY A 426 29.53 1.22 -5.04
C GLY A 426 29.34 -0.31 -4.89
N GLY A 427 29.23 -1.02 -6.03
CA GLY A 427 29.05 -2.48 -6.08
C GLY A 427 27.61 -2.98 -5.89
N ILE A 428 26.61 -2.11 -5.76
CA ILE A 428 25.21 -2.48 -5.54
C ILE A 428 24.31 -1.98 -6.69
N GLY A 429 23.35 -2.80 -7.09
CA GLY A 429 22.32 -2.43 -8.07
C GLY A 429 21.26 -1.49 -7.51
N ILE A 430 20.60 -0.67 -8.37
CA ILE A 430 19.62 0.32 -7.92
C ILE A 430 18.45 -0.30 -7.13
N MET A 431 17.93 -1.45 -7.54
CA MET A 431 16.81 -2.09 -6.82
C MET A 431 17.28 -2.80 -5.56
N GLU A 432 18.49 -3.37 -5.56
CA GLU A 432 19.10 -3.93 -4.35
C GLU A 432 19.31 -2.84 -3.29
N PHE A 433 19.75 -1.65 -3.71
CA PHE A 433 19.81 -0.48 -2.84
C PHE A 433 18.43 -0.13 -2.28
N CYS A 434 17.38 -0.05 -3.13
CA CYS A 434 16.02 0.26 -2.70
C CYS A 434 15.38 -0.82 -1.79
N GLU A 435 15.92 -2.02 -1.72
CA GLU A 435 15.48 -3.10 -0.82
C GLU A 435 16.12 -3.00 0.59
N LEU A 436 17.15 -2.20 0.73
CA LEU A 436 17.73 -1.89 2.05
C LEU A 436 16.73 -1.06 2.86
N SER A 437 16.86 -1.12 4.18
CA SER A 437 16.14 -0.19 5.05
C SER A 437 16.74 1.22 4.95
N ILE A 438 15.92 2.26 5.14
CA ILE A 438 16.33 3.67 4.96
C ILE A 438 17.56 4.04 5.79
N ASP A 439 17.73 3.47 6.98
CA ASP A 439 18.94 3.65 7.80
C ASP A 439 20.20 3.06 7.13
N LYS A 440 20.09 1.89 6.50
CA LYS A 440 21.18 1.28 5.73
C LYS A 440 21.46 2.03 4.43
N GLU A 441 20.40 2.48 3.74
CA GLU A 441 20.52 3.33 2.55
C GLU A 441 21.25 4.64 2.86
N LEU A 442 20.89 5.28 3.97
CA LEU A 442 21.55 6.50 4.47
C LEU A 442 23.02 6.25 4.76
N SER A 443 23.31 5.19 5.52
CA SER A 443 24.70 4.82 5.85
C SER A 443 25.52 4.49 4.62
N PHE A 444 24.92 3.82 3.62
CA PHE A 444 25.59 3.52 2.35
C PHE A 444 25.95 4.81 1.59
N MET A 445 24.99 5.74 1.46
CA MET A 445 25.21 6.99 0.74
C MET A 445 26.21 7.92 1.43
N GLU A 446 26.26 7.96 2.77
CA GLU A 446 27.23 8.73 3.54
C GLU A 446 28.65 8.17 3.42
N ASN A 447 28.78 6.85 3.24
CA ASN A 447 30.08 6.18 3.08
C ASN A 447 30.44 5.90 1.61
N LEU A 448 29.68 6.42 0.65
CA LEU A 448 29.95 6.22 -0.75
C LEU A 448 31.19 7.03 -1.19
N HIS A 449 32.27 6.34 -1.49
CA HIS A 449 33.50 6.93 -2.01
C HIS A 449 33.59 6.75 -3.51
N LEU A 450 33.61 7.86 -4.23
CA LEU A 450 33.83 7.92 -5.68
C LEU A 450 35.10 8.74 -5.97
N GLU A 451 35.83 8.39 -7.02
CA GLU A 451 37.07 9.05 -7.35
C GLU A 451 36.98 9.93 -8.62
N GLY A 452 37.86 10.91 -8.73
CA GLY A 452 38.02 11.73 -9.91
C GLY A 452 36.80 12.54 -10.31
N SER A 453 36.47 12.60 -11.58
CA SER A 453 35.34 13.36 -12.13
C SER A 453 33.98 12.82 -11.67
N MET A 454 33.87 11.52 -11.37
CA MET A 454 32.63 10.92 -10.88
C MET A 454 32.23 11.46 -9.52
N ALA A 455 33.19 11.75 -8.63
CA ALA A 455 32.95 12.35 -7.33
C ALA A 455 32.27 13.73 -7.46
N ILE A 456 32.76 14.56 -8.37
CA ILE A 456 32.23 15.90 -8.63
C ILE A 456 30.79 15.84 -9.14
N VAL A 457 30.53 14.91 -10.08
CA VAL A 457 29.18 14.72 -10.66
C VAL A 457 28.18 14.19 -9.62
N ALA A 458 28.64 13.29 -8.75
CA ALA A 458 27.80 12.64 -7.75
C ALA A 458 27.48 13.54 -6.54
N GLU A 459 28.38 14.46 -6.18
CA GLU A 459 28.32 15.21 -4.91
C GLU A 459 26.96 15.88 -4.67
N GLN A 460 26.46 16.62 -5.64
CA GLN A 460 25.16 17.30 -5.50
C GLN A 460 24.00 16.31 -5.42
N ILE A 461 24.03 15.25 -6.23
CA ILE A 461 22.98 14.23 -6.28
C ILE A 461 22.93 13.45 -4.94
N VAL A 462 24.10 13.03 -4.43
CA VAL A 462 24.21 12.31 -3.15
C VAL A 462 23.74 13.18 -1.99
N ARG A 463 24.10 14.46 -1.98
CA ARG A 463 23.62 15.43 -0.97
C ARG A 463 22.10 15.49 -0.91
N GLU A 464 21.43 15.56 -2.07
CA GLU A 464 19.96 15.55 -2.14
C GLU A 464 19.35 14.25 -1.65
N ILE A 465 19.93 13.09 -2.03
CA ILE A 465 19.49 11.77 -1.54
C ILE A 465 19.63 11.67 -0.02
N VAL A 466 20.81 12.01 0.51
CA VAL A 466 21.11 11.96 1.95
C VAL A 466 20.14 12.85 2.73
N SER A 467 19.90 14.08 2.26
CA SER A 467 18.94 15.00 2.89
C SER A 467 17.55 14.40 3.00
N ARG A 468 17.01 13.82 1.91
CA ARG A 468 15.69 13.20 1.90
C ARG A 468 15.60 11.93 2.75
N LEU A 469 16.65 11.09 2.74
CA LEU A 469 16.71 9.89 3.60
C LEU A 469 16.75 10.27 5.08
N ARG A 470 17.48 11.34 5.45
CA ARG A 470 17.49 11.86 6.83
C ARG A 470 16.09 12.31 7.26
N PHE A 471 15.36 13.05 6.42
CA PHE A 471 13.98 13.45 6.76
C PHE A 471 13.07 12.26 7.00
N LEU A 472 13.19 11.17 6.23
CA LEU A 472 12.44 9.96 6.49
C LEU A 472 12.82 9.30 7.83
N THR A 473 14.10 9.35 8.20
CA THR A 473 14.59 8.86 9.50
C THR A 473 14.07 9.73 10.65
N ASP A 474 14.07 11.04 10.48
CA ASP A 474 13.63 12.02 11.49
C ASP A 474 12.13 11.91 11.80
N VAL A 475 11.31 11.49 10.83
CA VAL A 475 9.89 11.21 11.06
C VAL A 475 9.61 9.77 11.51
N GLY A 476 10.66 9.00 11.88
CA GLY A 476 10.53 7.66 12.44
C GLY A 476 10.24 6.55 11.42
N LEU A 477 10.65 6.72 10.15
CA LEU A 477 10.43 5.75 9.06
C LEU A 477 11.70 5.01 8.62
N SER A 478 12.75 4.97 9.47
CA SER A 478 14.05 4.36 9.18
C SER A 478 13.97 2.87 8.79
N TYR A 479 12.94 2.16 9.25
CA TYR A 479 12.73 0.74 9.00
C TYR A 479 12.11 0.43 7.62
N LEU A 480 11.56 1.41 6.92
CA LEU A 480 10.97 1.21 5.61
C LEU A 480 12.05 0.98 4.54
N THR A 481 11.64 0.47 3.39
CA THR A 481 12.46 0.33 2.19
C THR A 481 11.90 1.21 1.08
N LEU A 482 12.75 1.77 0.23
CA LEU A 482 12.30 2.59 -0.91
C LEU A 482 11.52 1.77 -1.96
N SER A 483 11.74 0.45 -2.03
CA SER A 483 11.03 -0.48 -2.92
C SER A 483 9.60 -0.78 -2.47
N ARG A 484 9.26 -0.52 -1.19
CA ARG A 484 7.95 -0.86 -0.62
C ARG A 484 6.82 -0.14 -1.37
N SER A 485 5.80 -0.91 -1.76
CA SER A 485 4.63 -0.37 -2.46
C SER A 485 3.83 0.58 -1.56
N SER A 486 3.45 1.75 -2.09
CA SER A 486 2.64 2.73 -1.36
C SER A 486 1.27 2.18 -0.92
N GLY A 487 0.72 1.20 -1.64
CA GLY A 487 -0.55 0.56 -1.30
C GLY A 487 -0.49 -0.36 -0.05
N THR A 488 0.71 -0.70 0.44
CA THR A 488 0.94 -1.53 1.64
C THR A 488 1.26 -0.70 2.88
N LEU A 489 1.33 0.61 2.74
CA LEU A 489 1.61 1.52 3.85
C LEU A 489 0.37 1.73 4.71
N SER A 490 0.56 1.84 6.00
CA SER A 490 -0.48 2.34 6.90
C SER A 490 -0.80 3.82 6.62
N GLY A 491 -1.95 4.29 7.10
CA GLY A 491 -2.33 5.70 6.97
C GLY A 491 -1.26 6.65 7.54
N GLY A 492 -0.78 6.36 8.74
CA GLY A 492 0.26 7.14 9.40
C GLY A 492 1.62 7.08 8.70
N GLU A 493 2.07 5.92 8.18
CA GLU A 493 3.29 5.83 7.37
C GLU A 493 3.21 6.70 6.12
N SER A 494 2.07 6.65 5.40
CA SER A 494 1.86 7.46 4.19
C SER A 494 1.87 8.95 4.47
N GLN A 495 1.24 9.37 5.55
CA GLN A 495 1.20 10.77 5.98
C GLN A 495 2.59 11.29 6.35
N ARG A 496 3.38 10.51 7.10
CA ARG A 496 4.76 10.86 7.46
C ARG A 496 5.70 10.93 6.25
N ILE A 497 5.52 10.06 5.25
CA ILE A 497 6.24 10.16 3.98
C ILE A 497 5.94 11.49 3.30
N ARG A 498 4.66 11.90 3.24
CA ARG A 498 4.30 13.22 2.68
C ARG A 498 4.90 14.37 3.49
N LEU A 499 4.84 14.27 4.83
CA LEU A 499 5.46 15.26 5.71
C LEU A 499 6.96 15.38 5.43
N ALA A 500 7.71 14.27 5.39
CA ALA A 500 9.13 14.24 5.08
C ALA A 500 9.44 14.87 3.71
N THR A 501 8.60 14.60 2.69
CA THR A 501 8.75 15.18 1.35
C THR A 501 8.57 16.70 1.37
N GLN A 502 7.58 17.21 2.14
CA GLN A 502 7.33 18.65 2.25
C GLN A 502 8.44 19.36 3.04
N ILE A 503 8.95 18.75 4.10
CA ILE A 503 10.11 19.29 4.85
C ILE A 503 11.32 19.41 3.95
N GLY A 504 11.57 18.40 3.12
CA GLY A 504 12.66 18.38 2.14
C GLY A 504 12.62 19.54 1.13
N SER A 505 11.44 20.15 0.91
CA SER A 505 11.31 21.34 0.04
C SER A 505 11.83 22.62 0.68
N SER A 506 12.12 22.65 1.99
CA SER A 506 12.62 23.82 2.76
C SER A 506 11.81 25.10 2.52
N LEU A 507 10.50 24.99 2.31
CA LEU A 507 9.63 26.14 2.09
C LEU A 507 9.49 26.95 3.40
N MET A 508 9.54 28.27 3.28
CA MET A 508 9.42 29.21 4.39
C MET A 508 8.17 30.09 4.21
N GLY A 509 7.56 30.49 5.33
CA GLY A 509 6.39 31.37 5.32
C GLY A 509 5.11 30.68 4.86
N VAL A 510 5.04 29.37 4.91
CA VAL A 510 3.91 28.52 4.52
C VAL A 510 3.04 28.19 5.73
N LEU A 511 1.75 27.99 5.50
CA LEU A 511 0.82 27.43 6.48
C LEU A 511 0.66 25.94 6.22
N TYR A 512 1.21 25.11 7.12
CA TYR A 512 1.00 23.66 7.10
C TYR A 512 -0.21 23.30 7.95
N ILE A 513 -1.08 22.45 7.42
CA ILE A 513 -2.23 21.91 8.14
C ILE A 513 -2.14 20.40 8.12
N LEU A 514 -2.01 19.78 9.31
CA LEU A 514 -1.80 18.36 9.49
C LEU A 514 -3.00 17.74 10.23
N ASP A 515 -3.42 16.54 9.78
CA ASP A 515 -4.51 15.78 10.40
C ASP A 515 -3.92 14.60 11.17
N GLU A 516 -3.92 14.69 12.49
CA GLU A 516 -3.52 13.63 13.42
C GLU A 516 -2.17 12.95 13.03
N PRO A 517 -1.06 13.68 12.92
CA PRO A 517 0.21 13.13 12.45
C PRO A 517 0.86 12.12 13.43
N SER A 518 0.42 12.06 14.69
CA SER A 518 0.89 11.12 15.72
C SER A 518 0.28 9.71 15.59
N ILE A 519 -0.69 9.53 14.69
CA ILE A 519 -1.42 8.26 14.52
C ILE A 519 -0.49 7.06 14.29
N GLY A 520 -0.74 5.98 15.03
CA GLY A 520 -0.01 4.71 14.92
C GLY A 520 1.47 4.82 15.33
N LEU A 521 1.83 5.88 16.05
CA LEU A 521 3.17 6.06 16.60
C LEU A 521 3.29 5.52 18.01
N HIS A 522 4.39 4.82 18.24
CA HIS A 522 4.88 4.62 19.61
C HIS A 522 5.37 5.96 20.17
N GLN A 523 5.29 6.18 21.48
CA GLN A 523 5.70 7.44 22.12
C GLN A 523 7.13 7.87 21.75
N ARG A 524 8.07 6.93 21.68
CA ARG A 524 9.44 7.20 21.23
C ARG A 524 9.52 7.83 19.83
N ASP A 525 8.66 7.37 18.91
CA ASP A 525 8.64 7.88 17.54
C ASP A 525 7.88 9.21 17.47
N ASN A 526 6.91 9.43 18.38
CA ASN A 526 6.20 10.70 18.54
C ASN A 526 7.16 11.83 18.95
N ASP A 527 8.11 11.57 19.85
CA ASP A 527 9.14 12.54 20.24
C ASP A 527 9.95 13.05 19.04
N LYS A 528 10.29 12.16 18.09
CA LYS A 528 10.98 12.55 16.85
C LYS A 528 10.11 13.42 15.96
N LEU A 529 8.83 13.04 15.80
CA LEU A 529 7.86 13.83 15.04
C LEU A 529 7.73 15.24 15.63
N LEU A 530 7.59 15.37 16.95
CA LEU A 530 7.48 16.66 17.63
C LEU A 530 8.72 17.52 17.43
N ALA A 531 9.92 16.95 17.47
CA ALA A 531 11.17 17.65 17.15
C ALA A 531 11.15 18.18 15.71
N THR A 532 10.66 17.39 14.77
CA THR A 532 10.52 17.76 13.36
C THR A 532 9.51 18.89 13.15
N LEU A 533 8.35 18.85 13.82
CA LEU A 533 7.34 19.92 13.75
C LEU A 533 7.87 21.22 14.34
N LYS A 534 8.62 21.16 15.45
CA LYS A 534 9.33 22.33 16.03
C LYS A 534 10.32 22.93 15.06
N HIS A 535 11.09 22.09 14.38
CA HIS A 535 12.05 22.55 13.37
C HIS A 535 11.34 23.29 12.22
N LEU A 536 10.24 22.73 11.70
CA LEU A 536 9.43 23.40 10.67
C LEU A 536 8.92 24.77 11.11
N ARG A 537 8.44 24.88 12.35
CA ARG A 537 8.04 26.17 12.94
C ARG A 537 9.22 27.15 13.00
N ASP A 538 10.36 26.69 13.49
CA ASP A 538 11.54 27.53 13.74
C ASP A 538 12.15 28.09 12.46
N ILE A 539 11.91 27.48 11.30
CA ILE A 539 12.26 28.01 9.96
C ILE A 539 11.33 29.16 9.55
N GLY A 540 10.28 29.47 10.31
CA GLY A 540 9.34 30.57 10.01
C GLY A 540 8.05 30.11 9.32
N ASN A 541 7.55 28.92 9.61
CA ASN A 541 6.26 28.42 9.14
C ASN A 541 5.20 28.44 10.24
N THR A 542 3.95 28.57 9.83
CA THR A 542 2.80 28.38 10.72
C THR A 542 2.30 26.95 10.57
N LEU A 543 2.15 26.24 11.68
CA LEU A 543 1.65 24.89 11.70
C LEU A 543 0.30 24.83 12.46
N ILE A 544 -0.72 24.32 11.81
CA ILE A 544 -1.99 23.93 12.44
C ILE A 544 -2.05 22.41 12.45
N VAL A 545 -2.13 21.82 13.62
CA VAL A 545 -2.20 20.37 13.82
C VAL A 545 -3.51 20.02 14.47
N VAL A 546 -4.35 19.24 13.83
CA VAL A 546 -5.53 18.65 14.46
C VAL A 546 -5.05 17.43 15.23
N GLU A 547 -5.16 17.44 16.57
CA GLU A 547 -4.56 16.40 17.40
C GLU A 547 -5.32 16.11 18.69
N HIS A 548 -5.11 14.89 19.17
CA HIS A 548 -5.66 14.37 20.42
C HIS A 548 -4.57 13.90 21.39
N ASP A 549 -3.32 13.80 20.92
CA ASP A 549 -2.19 13.35 21.69
C ASP A 549 -1.78 14.39 22.75
N GLU A 550 -1.60 13.93 23.98
CA GLU A 550 -1.27 14.79 25.13
C GLU A 550 0.11 15.46 24.97
N ASP A 551 1.13 14.73 24.49
CA ASP A 551 2.50 15.26 24.35
C ASP A 551 2.55 16.34 23.26
N THR A 552 1.77 16.17 22.19
CA THR A 552 1.61 17.19 21.13
C THR A 552 0.97 18.45 21.69
N MET A 553 -0.13 18.32 22.47
CA MET A 553 -0.78 19.46 23.11
C MET A 553 0.13 20.18 24.10
N ARG A 554 0.89 19.45 24.92
CA ARG A 554 1.86 20.02 25.86
C ARG A 554 3.03 20.73 25.18
N THR A 555 3.33 20.34 23.94
CA THR A 555 4.42 20.92 23.13
C THR A 555 3.98 22.15 22.33
N ALA A 556 2.68 22.34 22.14
CA ALA A 556 2.12 23.41 21.33
C ALA A 556 2.40 24.81 21.91
N ASP A 557 2.62 25.79 21.03
CA ASP A 557 2.72 27.20 21.41
C ASP A 557 1.32 27.81 21.64
N TYR A 558 0.29 27.27 21.00
CA TYR A 558 -1.08 27.75 21.08
C TYR A 558 -2.06 26.59 20.85
N ILE A 559 -3.11 26.54 21.64
CA ILE A 559 -4.13 25.49 21.56
C ILE A 559 -5.49 26.14 21.33
N VAL A 560 -6.30 25.49 20.48
CA VAL A 560 -7.69 25.84 20.22
C VAL A 560 -8.55 24.62 20.53
N ASP A 561 -9.36 24.71 21.58
CA ASP A 561 -10.30 23.65 21.97
C ASP A 561 -11.67 23.91 21.36
N VAL A 562 -12.10 22.95 20.51
CA VAL A 562 -13.36 23.02 19.75
C VAL A 562 -14.38 22.08 20.35
N GLY A 563 -15.55 22.60 20.73
CA GLY A 563 -16.56 21.85 21.45
C GLY A 563 -17.88 22.57 21.50
N PRO A 564 -18.60 22.49 22.68
CA PRO A 564 -18.32 21.63 23.84
C PRO A 564 -18.63 20.14 23.62
N GLY A 565 -19.44 19.80 22.61
CA GLY A 565 -19.87 18.45 22.29
C GLY A 565 -19.50 18.04 20.87
N ALA A 566 -20.19 17.02 20.35
CA ALA A 566 -20.03 16.51 18.98
C ALA A 566 -21.25 16.86 18.11
N GLY A 567 -21.08 16.91 16.78
CA GLY A 567 -22.18 17.17 15.84
C GLY A 567 -22.88 18.49 16.10
N SER A 568 -24.22 18.49 16.28
CA SER A 568 -25.03 19.68 16.55
C SER A 568 -24.70 20.35 17.90
N HIS A 569 -24.14 19.60 18.83
CA HIS A 569 -23.69 20.08 20.14
C HIS A 569 -22.26 20.63 20.13
N GLY A 570 -21.55 20.54 19.01
CA GLY A 570 -20.21 21.09 18.79
C GLY A 570 -20.23 22.40 18.02
N GLY A 571 -19.12 22.70 17.36
CA GLY A 571 -18.96 23.81 16.44
C GLY A 571 -18.69 25.17 17.07
N GLU A 572 -18.31 25.21 18.35
CA GLU A 572 -17.98 26.43 19.10
C GLU A 572 -16.52 26.37 19.57
N ILE A 573 -15.93 27.54 19.82
CA ILE A 573 -14.61 27.60 20.46
C ILE A 573 -14.84 27.66 21.98
N VAL A 574 -14.39 26.63 22.69
CA VAL A 574 -14.51 26.52 24.14
C VAL A 574 -13.41 27.29 24.86
N ALA A 575 -12.18 27.10 24.40
CA ALA A 575 -11.00 27.75 24.96
C ALA A 575 -9.91 27.98 23.91
N THR A 576 -9.11 29.01 24.08
CA THR A 576 -7.92 29.28 23.25
C THR A 576 -6.79 29.88 24.07
N GLY A 577 -5.58 29.56 23.77
CA GLY A 577 -4.41 30.14 24.45
C GLY A 577 -3.28 29.14 24.65
N SER A 578 -2.52 29.34 25.70
CA SER A 578 -1.47 28.43 26.18
C SER A 578 -2.07 27.16 26.81
N LEU A 579 -1.24 26.17 27.07
CA LEU A 579 -1.65 24.97 27.81
C LEU A 579 -2.33 25.33 29.16
N GLU A 580 -1.80 26.32 29.86
CA GLU A 580 -2.36 26.79 31.17
C GLU A 580 -3.74 27.39 31.01
N ASP A 581 -3.99 28.13 29.92
CA ASP A 581 -5.30 28.73 29.63
C ASP A 581 -6.36 27.63 29.42
N ILE A 582 -6.02 26.55 28.69
CA ILE A 582 -6.91 25.42 28.47
C ILE A 582 -7.20 24.64 29.76
N ILE A 583 -6.17 24.36 30.57
CA ILE A 583 -6.29 23.66 31.87
C ILE A 583 -7.19 24.43 32.83
N ASN A 584 -7.08 25.75 32.84
CA ASN A 584 -7.83 26.61 33.75
C ASN A 584 -9.28 26.90 33.28
N THR A 585 -9.66 26.44 32.08
CA THR A 585 -11.03 26.60 31.58
C THR A 585 -11.91 25.44 32.04
N PRO A 586 -12.90 25.65 32.95
CA PRO A 586 -13.69 24.57 33.56
C PRO A 586 -14.53 23.79 32.53
N ASP A 587 -15.03 24.47 31.50
CA ASP A 587 -15.88 23.91 30.46
C ASP A 587 -15.11 23.11 29.39
N SER A 588 -13.77 23.18 29.41
CA SER A 588 -12.91 22.43 28.52
C SER A 588 -12.78 20.98 28.98
N VAL A 589 -13.38 20.05 28.24
CA VAL A 589 -13.22 18.62 28.51
C VAL A 589 -11.74 18.23 28.32
N THR A 590 -11.08 18.78 27.32
CA THR A 590 -9.65 18.61 27.07
C THR A 590 -8.83 19.08 28.28
N GLY A 591 -9.14 20.27 28.81
CA GLY A 591 -8.47 20.81 29.99
C GLY A 591 -8.65 19.95 31.25
N GLN A 592 -9.82 19.33 31.41
CA GLN A 592 -10.10 18.41 32.53
C GLN A 592 -9.22 17.13 32.48
N TYR A 593 -8.91 16.60 31.28
CA TYR A 593 -7.99 15.47 31.14
C TYR A 593 -6.53 15.90 31.29
N LEU A 594 -6.11 17.00 30.66
CA LEU A 594 -4.76 17.54 30.75
C LEU A 594 -4.32 17.94 32.17
N SER A 595 -5.31 18.42 33.00
CA SER A 595 -5.08 18.72 34.41
C SER A 595 -5.06 17.49 35.31
N GLY A 596 -5.49 16.32 34.81
CA GLY A 596 -5.66 15.11 35.63
C GLY A 596 -6.91 15.10 36.50
N PHE A 597 -7.79 16.11 36.37
CA PHE A 597 -9.09 16.12 37.06
C PHE A 597 -9.96 14.95 36.64
N LYS A 598 -10.02 14.69 35.33
CA LYS A 598 -10.51 13.42 34.75
C LYS A 598 -9.36 12.60 34.29
N LYS A 599 -9.33 11.32 34.65
CA LYS A 599 -8.33 10.36 34.20
C LYS A 599 -8.93 8.98 34.02
N ILE A 600 -8.35 8.20 33.12
CA ILE A 600 -8.69 6.80 32.95
C ILE A 600 -7.99 6.03 34.08
N PRO A 601 -8.73 5.33 34.95
CA PRO A 601 -8.15 4.68 36.13
C PRO A 601 -7.34 3.42 35.74
N VAL A 602 -6.28 3.16 36.48
CA VAL A 602 -5.59 1.86 36.42
C VAL A 602 -6.43 0.84 37.18
N PRO A 603 -6.77 -0.33 36.60
CA PRO A 603 -7.49 -1.38 37.31
C PRO A 603 -6.75 -1.85 38.57
N SER A 604 -7.44 -1.96 39.68
CA SER A 604 -6.85 -2.43 40.94
C SER A 604 -6.49 -3.92 40.92
N THR A 605 -7.09 -4.69 40.04
CA THR A 605 -6.84 -6.12 39.86
C THR A 605 -6.84 -6.45 38.38
N ARG A 606 -5.94 -7.36 37.96
CA ARG A 606 -5.87 -7.87 36.60
C ARG A 606 -6.56 -9.21 36.51
N ARG A 607 -7.29 -9.47 35.42
CA ARG A 607 -7.92 -10.77 35.16
C ARG A 607 -6.84 -11.79 34.84
N SER A 608 -6.92 -12.98 35.43
CA SER A 608 -6.05 -14.11 35.12
C SER A 608 -6.50 -14.92 33.89
N GLY A 609 -7.64 -14.52 33.30
CA GLY A 609 -8.27 -15.28 32.22
C GLY A 609 -9.04 -16.53 32.70
N ASN A 610 -9.50 -17.33 31.74
CA ASN A 610 -10.29 -18.54 32.01
C ASN A 610 -9.46 -19.82 32.15
N GLY A 611 -8.14 -19.70 32.23
CA GLY A 611 -7.17 -20.82 32.34
C GLY A 611 -6.75 -21.42 31.00
N ASN A 612 -7.41 -21.08 29.89
CA ASN A 612 -7.00 -21.49 28.54
C ASN A 612 -6.12 -20.43 27.89
N LYS A 613 -5.29 -20.85 26.95
CA LYS A 613 -4.38 -19.97 26.21
C LYS A 613 -4.46 -20.26 24.71
N LEU A 614 -4.30 -19.24 23.93
CA LEU A 614 -4.02 -19.31 22.51
C LEU A 614 -2.51 -19.14 22.31
N VAL A 615 -1.86 -20.09 21.62
CA VAL A 615 -0.40 -20.12 21.52
C VAL A 615 0.01 -20.13 20.06
N VAL A 616 0.80 -19.15 19.65
CA VAL A 616 1.46 -19.12 18.34
C VAL A 616 2.86 -19.65 18.52
N ARG A 617 3.27 -20.60 17.67
CA ARG A 617 4.60 -21.22 17.70
C ARG A 617 5.35 -20.95 16.41
N GLY A 618 6.55 -20.44 16.52
CA GLY A 618 7.49 -20.32 15.43
C GLY A 618 7.02 -19.40 14.29
N ALA A 619 6.46 -18.24 14.60
CA ALA A 619 6.04 -17.27 13.59
C ALA A 619 7.24 -16.67 12.88
N THR A 620 7.25 -16.72 11.52
CA THR A 620 8.37 -16.27 10.67
C THR A 620 7.90 -15.37 9.53
N GLU A 621 6.65 -14.91 9.56
CA GLU A 621 6.10 -14.04 8.52
C GLU A 621 6.74 -12.65 8.56
N ASN A 622 7.11 -12.10 7.41
CA ASN A 622 7.77 -10.81 7.24
C ASN A 622 9.05 -10.70 8.10
N ASN A 623 9.09 -9.75 9.04
CA ASN A 623 10.25 -9.53 9.91
C ASN A 623 10.25 -10.37 11.20
N LEU A 624 9.28 -11.26 11.42
CA LEU A 624 9.22 -12.08 12.62
C LEU A 624 10.33 -13.14 12.65
N LYS A 625 11.02 -13.25 13.79
CA LYS A 625 12.20 -14.10 13.98
C LYS A 625 11.90 -15.35 14.80
N ASN A 626 11.10 -16.29 14.23
CA ASN A 626 10.70 -17.55 14.89
C ASN A 626 10.06 -17.32 16.27
N VAL A 627 9.04 -16.45 16.31
CA VAL A 627 8.44 -15.94 17.54
C VAL A 627 7.42 -16.93 18.12
N ASP A 628 7.52 -17.18 19.42
CA ASP A 628 6.53 -17.89 20.21
C ASP A 628 5.78 -16.89 21.11
N VAL A 629 4.43 -16.91 21.08
CA VAL A 629 3.59 -16.00 21.88
C VAL A 629 2.44 -16.78 22.52
N GLU A 630 2.20 -16.51 23.80
CA GLU A 630 1.06 -17.04 24.55
C GLU A 630 0.09 -15.91 24.86
N ILE A 631 -1.19 -16.09 24.56
CA ILE A 631 -2.27 -15.13 24.78
C ILE A 631 -3.30 -15.79 25.71
N PRO A 632 -3.47 -15.30 26.94
CA PRO A 632 -4.49 -15.83 27.85
C PRO A 632 -5.90 -15.49 27.33
N LEU A 633 -6.81 -16.48 27.35
CA LEU A 633 -8.20 -16.27 26.93
C LEU A 633 -9.06 -15.72 28.07
N GLY A 634 -10.07 -14.92 27.73
CA GLY A 634 -10.91 -14.22 28.69
C GLY A 634 -10.23 -12.99 29.30
N THR A 635 -9.32 -12.35 28.57
CA THR A 635 -8.56 -11.18 29.00
C THR A 635 -8.59 -10.06 27.95
N LEU A 636 -8.28 -8.85 28.39
CA LEU A 636 -7.90 -7.74 27.53
C LEU A 636 -6.38 -7.81 27.33
N THR A 637 -5.94 -8.26 26.17
CA THR A 637 -4.52 -8.39 25.83
C THR A 637 -4.11 -7.33 24.82
N CYS A 638 -3.06 -6.56 25.12
CA CYS A 638 -2.47 -5.57 24.22
C CYS A 638 -1.18 -6.09 23.59
N ILE A 639 -1.08 -5.94 22.26
CA ILE A 639 0.16 -6.16 21.52
C ILE A 639 0.78 -4.78 21.28
N THR A 640 1.96 -4.56 21.84
CA THR A 640 2.65 -3.27 21.88
C THR A 640 4.01 -3.34 21.19
N GLY A 641 4.70 -2.22 21.09
CA GLY A 641 6.05 -2.09 20.54
C GLY A 641 6.19 -0.96 19.53
N VAL A 642 7.41 -0.64 19.17
CA VAL A 642 7.72 0.45 18.23
C VAL A 642 7.12 0.24 16.85
N SER A 643 7.04 1.29 16.04
CA SER A 643 6.57 1.20 14.66
C SER A 643 7.46 0.23 13.86
N GLY A 644 6.82 -0.67 13.06
CA GLY A 644 7.54 -1.67 12.28
C GLY A 644 8.10 -2.86 13.07
N SER A 645 7.84 -3.03 14.38
CA SER A 645 8.33 -4.14 15.19
C SER A 645 7.75 -5.53 14.88
N GLY A 646 6.71 -5.60 14.02
CA GLY A 646 6.10 -6.86 13.59
C GLY A 646 4.71 -7.14 14.19
N LYS A 647 4.08 -6.19 14.88
CA LYS A 647 2.74 -6.33 15.50
C LYS A 647 1.68 -6.79 14.52
N SER A 648 1.51 -6.09 13.42
CA SER A 648 0.51 -6.41 12.39
C SER A 648 0.85 -7.72 11.66
N SER A 649 2.14 -8.07 11.52
CA SER A 649 2.57 -9.38 10.99
C SER A 649 2.15 -10.51 11.92
N LEU A 650 2.36 -10.37 13.23
CA LEU A 650 1.97 -11.39 14.21
C LEU A 650 0.45 -11.52 14.33
N VAL A 651 -0.24 -10.40 14.53
CA VAL A 651 -1.68 -10.41 14.82
C VAL A 651 -2.49 -10.59 13.54
N GLY A 652 -2.29 -9.72 12.53
CA GLY A 652 -3.08 -9.69 11.30
C GLY A 652 -2.76 -10.85 10.35
N GLU A 653 -1.47 -11.01 10.00
CA GLU A 653 -1.06 -11.99 9.00
C GLU A 653 -1.02 -13.42 9.54
N VAL A 654 -0.42 -13.63 10.72
CA VAL A 654 -0.31 -14.97 11.29
C VAL A 654 -1.57 -15.35 12.04
N LEU A 655 -1.86 -14.71 13.17
CA LEU A 655 -2.89 -15.17 14.10
C LEU A 655 -4.31 -15.04 13.55
N ASN A 656 -4.69 -13.83 13.13
CA ASN A 656 -6.05 -13.53 12.67
C ASN A 656 -6.43 -14.37 11.45
N LYS A 657 -5.54 -14.48 10.45
CA LYS A 657 -5.79 -15.29 9.26
C LYS A 657 -5.92 -16.79 9.57
N HIS A 658 -5.16 -17.34 10.53
CA HIS A 658 -5.34 -18.71 10.99
C HIS A 658 -6.69 -18.91 11.67
N LEU A 659 -7.09 -17.98 12.53
CA LEU A 659 -8.40 -18.01 13.19
C LEU A 659 -9.55 -17.88 12.19
N LEU A 660 -9.47 -16.94 11.25
CA LEU A 660 -10.46 -16.75 10.18
C LEU A 660 -10.61 -18.00 9.32
N ALA A 661 -9.50 -18.61 8.92
CA ALA A 661 -9.52 -19.84 8.12
C ALA A 661 -10.18 -21.00 8.88
N LYS A 662 -9.84 -21.20 10.18
CA LYS A 662 -10.32 -22.36 10.96
C LYS A 662 -11.71 -22.15 11.55
N LEU A 663 -11.99 -20.99 12.14
CA LEU A 663 -13.25 -20.74 12.85
C LEU A 663 -14.35 -20.19 11.93
N ASN A 664 -14.00 -19.29 11.01
CA ASN A 664 -14.96 -18.64 10.13
C ASN A 664 -14.97 -19.25 8.71
N HIS A 665 -14.14 -20.27 8.44
CA HIS A 665 -13.98 -20.90 7.12
C HIS A 665 -13.71 -19.89 5.99
N ALA A 666 -12.99 -18.81 6.33
CA ALA A 666 -12.67 -17.75 5.37
C ALA A 666 -11.57 -18.20 4.39
N ARG A 667 -11.63 -17.74 3.16
CA ARG A 667 -10.58 -17.95 2.15
C ARG A 667 -9.45 -16.98 2.40
N THR A 668 -8.52 -17.36 3.26
CA THR A 668 -7.34 -16.58 3.58
C THR A 668 -6.10 -17.46 3.51
N ARG A 669 -4.97 -16.85 3.15
CA ARG A 669 -3.67 -17.52 3.27
C ARG A 669 -3.05 -17.04 4.59
N PRO A 670 -2.97 -17.92 5.61
CA PRO A 670 -2.31 -17.57 6.85
C PRO A 670 -0.81 -17.37 6.65
N GLY A 671 -0.25 -16.43 7.44
CA GLY A 671 1.19 -16.19 7.46
C GLY A 671 1.98 -17.37 8.02
N ALA A 672 3.26 -17.41 7.71
CA ALA A 672 4.16 -18.50 8.05
C ALA A 672 4.37 -18.63 9.56
N CYS A 673 3.97 -19.77 10.13
CA CYS A 673 4.27 -20.19 11.49
C CYS A 673 4.33 -21.72 11.57
N ARG A 674 4.85 -22.27 12.67
CA ARG A 674 4.86 -23.71 12.88
C ARG A 674 3.45 -24.26 13.18
N CYS A 675 2.75 -23.67 14.13
CA CYS A 675 1.36 -23.98 14.47
C CYS A 675 0.74 -22.89 15.34
N VAL A 676 -0.61 -22.92 15.40
CA VAL A 676 -1.41 -22.15 16.37
C VAL A 676 -2.23 -23.14 17.18
N GLU A 677 -2.03 -23.15 18.49
CA GLU A 677 -2.66 -24.05 19.45
C GLU A 677 -3.75 -23.31 20.24
N GLY A 678 -4.74 -24.03 20.80
CA GLY A 678 -5.79 -23.46 21.66
C GLY A 678 -6.98 -22.86 20.90
N MET A 679 -7.03 -22.99 19.57
CA MET A 679 -8.16 -22.49 18.77
C MET A 679 -9.48 -23.20 19.06
N GLU A 680 -9.44 -24.43 19.62
CA GLU A 680 -10.60 -25.22 20.02
C GLU A 680 -11.39 -24.61 21.19
N HIS A 681 -10.80 -23.72 21.95
CA HIS A 681 -11.46 -23.01 23.05
C HIS A 681 -12.29 -21.80 22.55
N LEU A 682 -12.18 -21.45 21.28
CA LEU A 682 -12.86 -20.34 20.63
C LEU A 682 -13.94 -20.86 19.66
N ASP A 683 -15.01 -20.11 19.54
CA ASP A 683 -16.10 -20.42 18.60
C ASP A 683 -16.11 -19.49 17.38
N LYS A 684 -15.56 -18.29 17.50
CA LYS A 684 -15.60 -17.26 16.47
C LYS A 684 -14.47 -16.25 16.64
N VAL A 685 -13.96 -15.74 15.53
CA VAL A 685 -13.10 -14.56 15.50
C VAL A 685 -13.83 -13.40 14.83
N ILE A 686 -13.68 -12.22 15.38
CA ILE A 686 -14.23 -10.98 14.85
C ILE A 686 -13.08 -10.01 14.66
N ASP A 687 -12.82 -9.67 13.40
CA ASP A 687 -11.80 -8.73 12.99
C ASP A 687 -12.41 -7.33 12.86
N ILE A 688 -11.87 -6.38 13.62
CA ILE A 688 -12.33 -4.98 13.67
C ILE A 688 -11.17 -4.09 13.25
N ASP A 689 -11.01 -3.94 11.95
CA ASP A 689 -10.00 -3.09 11.32
C ASP A 689 -10.57 -1.72 10.92
N GLN A 690 -9.71 -0.82 10.50
CA GLN A 690 -10.06 0.54 10.04
C GLN A 690 -10.62 0.59 8.61
N SER A 691 -10.84 -0.54 7.96
CA SER A 691 -11.40 -0.58 6.61
C SER A 691 -12.84 -0.04 6.59
N PRO A 692 -13.25 0.66 5.53
CA PRO A 692 -14.61 1.19 5.40
C PRO A 692 -15.68 0.08 5.55
N ILE A 693 -16.80 0.39 6.17
CA ILE A 693 -17.97 -0.51 6.31
C ILE A 693 -18.65 -0.85 4.98
N GLY A 694 -18.17 -0.29 3.89
CA GLY A 694 -18.61 -0.55 2.53
C GLY A 694 -17.93 0.36 1.53
N ARG A 695 -17.95 -0.05 0.26
CA ARG A 695 -17.25 0.67 -0.84
C ARG A 695 -18.16 1.59 -1.65
N THR A 696 -19.44 1.65 -1.32
CA THR A 696 -20.43 2.42 -2.09
C THR A 696 -21.15 3.41 -1.20
N PRO A 697 -21.68 4.52 -1.74
CA PRO A 697 -22.48 5.48 -0.99
C PRO A 697 -23.76 4.89 -0.35
N ARG A 698 -24.17 3.68 -0.74
CA ARG A 698 -25.34 2.97 -0.19
C ARG A 698 -25.04 2.33 1.18
N SER A 699 -23.78 2.00 1.43
CA SER A 699 -23.38 1.50 2.74
C SER A 699 -23.39 2.63 3.75
N ASN A 700 -24.04 2.41 4.88
CA ASN A 700 -24.16 3.39 5.96
C ASN A 700 -24.28 2.68 7.32
N PRO A 701 -24.17 3.40 8.46
CA PRO A 701 -24.27 2.81 9.78
C PRO A 701 -25.57 2.01 10.01
N ALA A 702 -26.72 2.49 9.54
CA ALA A 702 -27.99 1.79 9.72
C ALA A 702 -28.04 0.46 8.94
N THR A 703 -27.47 0.39 7.73
CA THR A 703 -27.43 -0.86 6.94
C THR A 703 -26.45 -1.86 7.53
N TYR A 704 -25.29 -1.40 7.98
CA TYR A 704 -24.25 -2.27 8.52
C TYR A 704 -24.64 -2.91 9.85
N THR A 705 -25.22 -2.14 10.77
CA THR A 705 -25.73 -2.65 12.06
C THR A 705 -27.01 -3.50 11.92
N GLY A 706 -27.60 -3.54 10.73
CA GLY A 706 -28.89 -4.18 10.50
C GLY A 706 -30.08 -3.43 11.11
N LEU A 707 -29.88 -2.22 11.61
CA LEU A 707 -30.91 -1.32 12.11
C LEU A 707 -31.92 -0.97 11.01
N PHE A 708 -31.42 -0.76 9.79
CA PHE A 708 -32.25 -0.39 8.65
C PHE A 708 -33.27 -1.45 8.27
N ASN A 709 -33.02 -2.74 8.53
CA ASN A 709 -33.99 -3.80 8.29
C ASN A 709 -35.22 -3.61 9.20
N ASP A 710 -35.00 -3.40 10.48
CA ASP A 710 -36.08 -3.19 11.45
C ASP A 710 -36.87 -1.88 11.14
N ILE A 711 -36.19 -0.83 10.69
CA ILE A 711 -36.83 0.42 10.24
C ILE A 711 -37.72 0.17 9.02
N ARG A 712 -37.29 -0.58 8.01
CA ARG A 712 -38.10 -0.92 6.83
C ARG A 712 -39.33 -1.73 7.19
N ASP A 713 -39.19 -2.68 8.09
CA ASP A 713 -40.30 -3.50 8.57
C ASP A 713 -41.30 -2.62 9.33
N LEU A 714 -40.83 -1.67 10.12
CA LEU A 714 -41.68 -0.68 10.80
C LEU A 714 -42.51 0.14 9.81
N TYR A 715 -41.83 0.73 8.78
CA TYR A 715 -42.53 1.53 7.77
C TYR A 715 -43.54 0.72 6.97
N ALA A 716 -43.22 -0.53 6.63
CA ALA A 716 -44.14 -1.46 5.95
C ALA A 716 -45.34 -1.83 6.84
N SER A 717 -45.21 -1.73 8.15
CA SER A 717 -46.29 -2.01 9.11
C SER A 717 -47.26 -0.85 9.31
N THR A 718 -46.93 0.36 8.83
CA THR A 718 -47.79 1.55 8.95
C THR A 718 -49.10 1.38 8.18
N ASN A 719 -50.17 2.07 8.59
CA ASN A 719 -51.46 2.00 7.94
C ASN A 719 -51.38 2.48 6.47
N ASP A 720 -50.66 3.56 6.21
CA ASP A 720 -50.49 4.11 4.87
C ASP A 720 -49.77 3.13 3.93
N ALA A 721 -48.72 2.45 4.41
CA ALA A 721 -48.04 1.43 3.64
C ALA A 721 -48.94 0.22 3.34
N LYS A 722 -49.72 -0.24 4.33
CA LYS A 722 -50.68 -1.34 4.16
C LYS A 722 -51.75 -1.04 3.16
N ILE A 723 -52.34 0.15 3.24
CA ILE A 723 -53.39 0.62 2.27
C ILE A 723 -52.84 0.64 0.86
N ARG A 724 -51.59 1.03 0.67
CA ARG A 724 -50.94 1.11 -0.63
C ARG A 724 -50.32 -0.23 -1.07
N GLY A 725 -50.35 -1.27 -0.25
CA GLY A 725 -49.71 -2.58 -0.52
C GLY A 725 -48.19 -2.54 -0.54
N TYR A 726 -47.56 -1.64 0.24
CA TYR A 726 -46.11 -1.47 0.28
C TYR A 726 -45.50 -2.43 1.30
N GLY A 727 -44.73 -3.41 0.80
CA GLY A 727 -43.91 -4.29 1.63
C GLY A 727 -42.53 -3.68 1.98
N PRO A 728 -41.73 -4.33 2.82
CA PRO A 728 -40.41 -3.86 3.25
C PRO A 728 -39.45 -3.54 2.10
N GLY A 729 -39.61 -4.23 0.94
CA GLY A 729 -38.80 -3.96 -0.26
C GLY A 729 -39.00 -2.57 -0.85
N ARG A 730 -40.20 -1.97 -0.69
CA ARG A 730 -40.51 -0.61 -1.14
C ARG A 730 -39.64 0.44 -0.42
N PHE A 731 -39.33 0.20 0.83
CA PHE A 731 -38.52 1.07 1.67
C PHE A 731 -37.00 0.78 1.60
N SER A 732 -36.57 -0.03 0.61
CA SER A 732 -35.17 -0.29 0.33
C SER A 732 -34.67 0.57 -0.82
N PHE A 733 -33.61 1.36 -0.57
CA PHE A 733 -32.96 2.12 -1.65
C PHE A 733 -32.09 1.24 -2.57
N ASN A 734 -31.91 -0.04 -2.25
CA ASN A 734 -31.18 -1.01 -3.10
C ASN A 734 -32.07 -1.72 -4.13
N VAL A 735 -33.40 -1.72 -3.92
CA VAL A 735 -34.36 -2.46 -4.73
C VAL A 735 -35.20 -1.50 -5.58
N LYS A 736 -35.46 -1.89 -6.84
CA LYS A 736 -36.37 -1.14 -7.71
C LYS A 736 -37.77 -1.05 -7.12
N GLY A 737 -38.45 0.06 -7.40
CA GLY A 737 -39.85 0.31 -7.01
C GLY A 737 -40.01 1.42 -6.00
N GLY A 738 -39.18 1.54 -4.97
CA GLY A 738 -39.22 2.62 -3.98
C GLY A 738 -38.08 3.62 -4.05
N ARG A 739 -36.98 3.26 -4.66
CA ARG A 739 -35.80 4.12 -4.77
C ARG A 739 -35.96 5.15 -5.90
N CYS A 740 -35.17 6.20 -5.83
CA CYS A 740 -34.98 7.13 -6.94
C CYS A 740 -34.22 6.40 -8.08
N GLU A 741 -34.82 6.29 -9.25
CA GLU A 741 -34.18 5.59 -10.38
C GLU A 741 -33.09 6.44 -11.06
N ALA A 742 -33.10 7.78 -10.91
CA ALA A 742 -32.06 8.64 -11.47
C ALA A 742 -30.68 8.41 -10.85
N CYS A 743 -30.62 8.28 -9.51
CA CYS A 743 -29.38 7.95 -8.79
C CYS A 743 -29.33 6.49 -8.35
N CYS A 744 -30.27 5.65 -8.77
CA CYS A 744 -30.39 4.25 -8.36
C CYS A 744 -30.37 4.03 -6.83
N GLY A 745 -30.80 5.01 -6.04
CA GLY A 745 -30.83 4.97 -4.58
C GLY A 745 -29.55 5.44 -3.87
N ASP A 746 -28.54 5.92 -4.61
CA ASP A 746 -27.30 6.44 -4.02
C ASP A 746 -27.52 7.80 -3.30
N GLY A 747 -28.51 8.59 -3.77
CA GLY A 747 -28.71 9.97 -3.31
C GLY A 747 -27.74 10.95 -3.96
N LEU A 748 -26.66 10.46 -4.51
CA LEU A 748 -25.57 11.19 -5.15
C LEU A 748 -25.41 10.71 -6.59
N VAL A 749 -24.87 11.55 -7.44
CA VAL A 749 -24.44 11.20 -8.81
C VAL A 749 -22.93 11.36 -8.87
N LYS A 750 -22.24 10.30 -9.28
CA LYS A 750 -20.80 10.30 -9.49
C LYS A 750 -20.50 10.93 -10.84
N ILE A 751 -19.71 11.98 -10.86
CA ILE A 751 -19.14 12.59 -12.06
C ILE A 751 -17.70 12.12 -12.18
N GLU A 752 -17.42 11.29 -13.18
CA GLU A 752 -16.07 10.79 -13.44
C GLU A 752 -15.22 11.87 -14.12
N MET A 753 -14.14 12.23 -13.48
CA MET A 753 -13.19 13.24 -13.97
C MET A 753 -11.91 12.50 -14.39
N HIS A 754 -11.68 12.33 -15.70
CA HIS A 754 -10.59 11.51 -16.26
C HIS A 754 -9.17 11.81 -15.71
N PHE A 755 -8.91 13.04 -15.26
CA PHE A 755 -7.59 13.47 -14.75
C PHE A 755 -7.61 13.97 -13.31
N LEU A 756 -8.79 14.05 -12.67
CA LEU A 756 -9.01 14.53 -11.32
C LEU A 756 -9.76 13.46 -10.51
N ALA A 757 -9.84 13.65 -9.21
CA ALA A 757 -10.65 12.81 -8.36
C ALA A 757 -12.15 12.93 -8.74
N ASP A 758 -12.87 11.81 -8.71
CA ASP A 758 -14.29 11.77 -8.98
C ASP A 758 -15.07 12.69 -8.02
N VAL A 759 -16.01 13.45 -8.56
CA VAL A 759 -16.86 14.35 -7.77
C VAL A 759 -18.23 13.73 -7.58
N TYR A 760 -18.74 13.81 -6.33
CA TYR A 760 -20.06 13.33 -5.98
C TYR A 760 -20.98 14.53 -5.72
N VAL A 761 -22.03 14.68 -6.50
CA VAL A 761 -23.01 15.77 -6.35
C VAL A 761 -24.37 15.20 -5.94
N PRO A 762 -25.18 15.94 -5.13
CA PRO A 762 -26.53 15.52 -4.81
C PRO A 762 -27.37 15.28 -6.08
N CYS A 763 -28.16 14.21 -6.09
CA CYS A 763 -29.05 13.91 -7.22
C CYS A 763 -30.09 15.01 -7.38
N GLU A 764 -30.19 15.61 -8.54
CA GLU A 764 -31.13 16.70 -8.85
C GLU A 764 -32.61 16.28 -8.69
N VAL A 765 -32.92 15.00 -8.95
CA VAL A 765 -34.30 14.48 -8.89
C VAL A 765 -34.76 14.26 -7.45
N CYS A 766 -33.98 13.56 -6.62
CA CYS A 766 -34.37 13.27 -5.24
C CYS A 766 -33.71 14.19 -4.22
N LYS A 767 -32.82 15.10 -4.64
CA LYS A 767 -32.12 16.06 -3.76
C LYS A 767 -31.46 15.39 -2.54
N GLY A 768 -30.84 14.20 -2.75
CA GLY A 768 -30.22 13.44 -1.68
C GLY A 768 -31.15 12.45 -0.96
N ALA A 769 -32.47 12.53 -1.11
CA ALA A 769 -33.42 11.71 -0.36
C ALA A 769 -33.41 10.22 -0.68
N ARG A 770 -32.75 9.76 -1.75
CA ARG A 770 -32.58 8.35 -2.16
C ARG A 770 -33.85 7.63 -2.66
N TYR A 771 -35.05 8.13 -2.37
CA TYR A 771 -36.35 7.51 -2.67
C TYR A 771 -37.16 8.32 -3.68
N ASN A 772 -38.17 7.66 -4.26
CA ASN A 772 -39.16 8.34 -5.07
C ASN A 772 -40.20 9.02 -4.17
N ARG A 773 -41.01 9.93 -4.76
CA ARG A 773 -41.97 10.76 -4.05
C ARG A 773 -43.00 9.94 -3.29
N GLU A 774 -43.56 8.89 -3.91
CA GLU A 774 -44.61 8.07 -3.31
C GLU A 774 -44.16 7.32 -2.08
N THR A 775 -42.90 6.89 -2.03
CA THR A 775 -42.32 6.24 -0.83
C THR A 775 -42.13 7.24 0.29
N LEU A 776 -41.76 8.50 -0.03
CA LEU A 776 -41.57 9.57 0.95
C LEU A 776 -42.87 10.09 1.56
N GLU A 777 -44.04 9.79 0.98
CA GLU A 777 -45.33 10.15 1.54
C GLU A 777 -45.74 9.28 2.73
N VAL A 778 -45.11 8.11 2.91
CA VAL A 778 -45.38 7.26 4.08
C VAL A 778 -44.64 7.80 5.31
N LEU A 779 -45.37 8.09 6.34
CA LEU A 779 -44.86 8.71 7.55
C LEU A 779 -44.99 7.78 8.78
N TYR A 780 -44.01 7.84 9.66
CA TYR A 780 -44.07 7.29 11.02
C TYR A 780 -43.71 8.42 12.01
N LYS A 781 -44.58 8.68 12.99
CA LYS A 781 -44.46 9.83 13.89
C LYS A 781 -44.14 11.16 13.18
N GLY A 782 -44.72 11.37 11.98
CA GLY A 782 -44.56 12.60 11.20
C GLY A 782 -43.23 12.68 10.37
N LYS A 783 -42.38 11.63 10.36
CA LYS A 783 -41.15 11.60 9.59
C LYS A 783 -41.19 10.50 8.55
N ASN A 784 -40.70 10.79 7.34
CA ASN A 784 -40.50 9.79 6.29
C ASN A 784 -39.18 9.06 6.48
N ILE A 785 -38.99 7.98 5.70
CA ILE A 785 -37.81 7.11 5.85
C ILE A 785 -36.48 7.84 5.54
N SER A 786 -36.46 8.82 4.64
CA SER A 786 -35.29 9.63 4.36
C SER A 786 -34.92 10.52 5.54
N GLN A 787 -35.91 11.16 6.14
CA GLN A 787 -35.72 11.98 7.34
C GLN A 787 -35.23 11.16 8.54
N VAL A 788 -35.64 9.88 8.63
CA VAL A 788 -35.10 8.97 9.65
C VAL A 788 -33.64 8.61 9.37
N LEU A 789 -33.24 8.43 8.11
CA LEU A 789 -31.84 8.21 7.78
C LEU A 789 -30.96 9.46 8.03
N ASP A 790 -31.54 10.65 7.99
CA ASP A 790 -30.87 11.91 8.31
C ASP A 790 -30.76 12.19 9.80
N MET A 791 -31.46 11.43 10.65
CA MET A 791 -31.29 11.53 12.10
C MET A 791 -29.91 11.07 12.55
N THR A 792 -29.39 11.70 13.59
CA THR A 792 -28.26 11.19 14.36
C THR A 792 -28.62 9.93 15.14
N ALA A 793 -27.64 9.16 15.59
CA ALA A 793 -27.90 7.99 16.43
C ALA A 793 -28.57 8.36 17.76
N GLU A 794 -28.21 9.52 18.36
CA GLU A 794 -28.87 10.07 19.56
C GLU A 794 -30.34 10.38 19.34
N GLU A 795 -30.67 11.15 18.29
CA GLU A 795 -32.05 11.47 17.92
C GLU A 795 -32.86 10.18 17.63
N ALA A 796 -32.22 9.16 17.04
CA ALA A 796 -32.86 7.89 16.76
C ALA A 796 -33.20 7.11 18.05
N VAL A 797 -32.35 7.16 19.07
CA VAL A 797 -32.65 6.55 20.40
C VAL A 797 -33.90 7.15 21.03
N GLU A 798 -34.04 8.45 20.97
CA GLU A 798 -35.23 9.16 21.48
C GLU A 798 -36.45 8.89 20.62
N PHE A 799 -36.34 9.01 19.29
CA PHE A 799 -37.45 8.83 18.36
C PHE A 799 -38.04 7.41 18.43
N PHE A 800 -37.21 6.40 18.62
CA PHE A 800 -37.62 5.01 18.72
C PHE A 800 -37.70 4.46 20.14
N GLU A 801 -37.87 5.29 21.16
CA GLU A 801 -37.90 4.93 22.59
C GLU A 801 -38.81 3.71 22.89
N ASN A 802 -39.99 3.63 22.22
CA ASN A 802 -40.98 2.59 22.40
C ASN A 802 -40.74 1.32 21.51
N LEU A 803 -39.64 1.26 20.80
CA LEU A 803 -39.29 0.15 19.90
C LEU A 803 -37.97 -0.50 20.32
N PRO A 804 -37.98 -1.47 21.26
CA PRO A 804 -36.80 -1.97 21.92
C PRO A 804 -35.71 -2.50 20.95
N LYS A 805 -36.11 -3.15 19.85
CA LYS A 805 -35.15 -3.70 18.84
C LYS A 805 -34.37 -2.60 18.13
N ILE A 806 -35.07 -1.54 17.70
CA ILE A 806 -34.46 -0.40 17.00
C ILE A 806 -33.62 0.40 17.97
N ARG A 807 -34.23 0.75 19.14
CA ARG A 807 -33.56 1.50 20.19
C ARG A 807 -32.26 0.86 20.64
N LYS A 808 -32.26 -0.46 20.92
CA LYS A 808 -31.05 -1.16 21.36
C LYS A 808 -29.89 -0.98 20.36
N LYS A 809 -30.13 -1.15 19.04
CA LYS A 809 -29.09 -1.01 18.02
C LYS A 809 -28.63 0.44 17.85
N ALA A 810 -29.54 1.43 17.98
CA ALA A 810 -29.15 2.83 17.97
C ALA A 810 -28.35 3.21 19.23
N GLN A 811 -28.75 2.66 20.39
CA GLN A 811 -28.08 2.87 21.66
C GLN A 811 -26.63 2.37 21.64
N THR A 812 -26.33 1.22 21.02
CA THR A 812 -24.94 0.73 20.88
C THR A 812 -24.05 1.66 20.06
N LEU A 813 -24.61 2.38 19.06
CA LEU A 813 -23.87 3.43 18.36
C LEU A 813 -23.51 4.60 19.27
N VAL A 814 -24.41 4.99 20.15
CA VAL A 814 -24.16 6.05 21.14
C VAL A 814 -23.12 5.63 22.16
N GLU A 815 -23.19 4.38 22.65
CA GLU A 815 -22.26 3.80 23.62
C GLU A 815 -20.82 3.77 23.13
N VAL A 816 -20.61 3.51 21.83
CA VAL A 816 -19.26 3.57 21.22
C VAL A 816 -18.83 5.00 20.85
N GLY A 817 -19.57 6.03 21.27
CA GLY A 817 -19.25 7.43 21.01
C GLY A 817 -19.59 7.95 19.61
N LEU A 818 -20.54 7.29 18.90
CA LEU A 818 -21.02 7.69 17.57
C LEU A 818 -22.41 8.32 17.60
N GLY A 819 -22.81 8.92 18.73
CA GLY A 819 -24.12 9.54 18.89
C GLY A 819 -24.44 10.64 17.86
N TYR A 820 -23.42 11.36 17.42
CA TYR A 820 -23.50 12.45 16.44
C TYR A 820 -23.60 11.99 14.99
N VAL A 821 -23.28 10.73 14.69
CA VAL A 821 -23.25 10.20 13.32
C VAL A 821 -24.68 9.98 12.82
N LYS A 822 -24.97 10.43 11.59
CA LYS A 822 -26.28 10.20 10.96
C LYS A 822 -26.43 8.72 10.58
N LEU A 823 -27.61 8.15 10.78
CA LEU A 823 -27.93 6.75 10.46
C LEU A 823 -27.66 6.42 8.98
N GLY A 824 -27.97 7.35 8.08
CA GLY A 824 -27.80 7.23 6.63
C GLY A 824 -26.49 7.80 6.08
N GLN A 825 -25.54 8.22 6.93
CA GLN A 825 -24.25 8.75 6.49
C GLN A 825 -23.51 7.73 5.62
N SER A 826 -23.03 8.19 4.47
CA SER A 826 -22.29 7.30 3.55
C SER A 826 -21.02 6.74 4.20
N SER A 827 -20.74 5.47 3.97
CA SER A 827 -19.49 4.84 4.43
C SER A 827 -18.23 5.52 3.90
N THR A 828 -18.32 6.21 2.76
CA THR A 828 -17.19 6.91 2.12
C THR A 828 -16.85 8.23 2.81
N THR A 829 -17.74 8.73 3.68
CA THR A 829 -17.53 9.97 4.45
C THR A 829 -17.18 9.70 5.91
N LEU A 830 -17.20 8.44 6.35
CA LEU A 830 -16.75 8.06 7.67
C LEU A 830 -15.23 8.00 7.73
N SER A 831 -14.67 8.46 8.84
CA SER A 831 -13.25 8.22 9.15
C SER A 831 -12.98 6.73 9.43
N GLY A 832 -11.72 6.31 9.37
CA GLY A 832 -11.34 4.92 9.69
C GLY A 832 -11.77 4.51 11.11
N GLY A 833 -11.58 5.38 12.09
CA GLY A 833 -11.99 5.14 13.47
C GLY A 833 -13.51 5.11 13.66
N GLU A 834 -14.28 5.94 12.94
CA GLU A 834 -15.74 5.86 12.96
C GLU A 834 -16.24 4.56 12.35
N ALA A 835 -15.67 4.12 11.21
CA ALA A 835 -16.00 2.84 10.57
C ALA A 835 -15.74 1.66 11.53
N GLN A 836 -14.60 1.67 12.21
CA GLN A 836 -14.23 0.66 13.19
C GLN A 836 -15.22 0.62 14.37
N ARG A 837 -15.62 1.76 14.91
CA ARG A 837 -16.62 1.86 15.98
C ARG A 837 -18.01 1.39 15.54
N VAL A 838 -18.41 1.61 14.28
CA VAL A 838 -19.66 1.04 13.73
C VAL A 838 -19.60 -0.49 13.71
N LYS A 839 -18.45 -1.07 13.34
CA LYS A 839 -18.23 -2.52 13.40
C LYS A 839 -18.36 -3.02 14.85
N LEU A 840 -17.71 -2.37 15.79
CA LEU A 840 -17.78 -2.69 17.22
C LEU A 840 -19.22 -2.62 17.74
N ALA A 841 -19.97 -1.54 17.47
CA ALA A 841 -21.37 -1.39 17.85
C ALA A 841 -22.25 -2.52 17.32
N THR A 842 -21.96 -3.02 16.13
CA THR A 842 -22.70 -4.14 15.52
C THR A 842 -22.54 -5.41 16.33
N GLU A 843 -21.34 -5.69 16.80
CA GLU A 843 -21.06 -6.89 17.58
C GLU A 843 -21.57 -6.78 19.02
N LEU A 844 -21.54 -5.60 19.62
CA LEU A 844 -22.15 -5.32 20.93
C LEU A 844 -23.66 -5.54 20.93
N ALA A 845 -24.33 -5.25 19.81
CA ALA A 845 -25.78 -5.47 19.69
C ALA A 845 -26.17 -6.96 19.68
N ARG A 846 -25.21 -7.86 19.39
CA ARG A 846 -25.43 -9.31 19.31
C ARG A 846 -25.31 -9.97 20.68
N ALA A 847 -25.87 -11.19 20.79
CA ALA A 847 -25.69 -12.02 21.97
C ALA A 847 -24.26 -12.58 22.00
N SER A 848 -23.59 -12.43 23.14
CA SER A 848 -22.24 -12.99 23.36
C SER A 848 -22.34 -14.47 23.74
N THR A 849 -21.40 -15.28 23.23
CA THR A 849 -21.21 -16.69 23.61
C THR A 849 -20.20 -16.87 24.74
N GLY A 850 -19.43 -15.82 25.07
CA GLY A 850 -18.33 -15.86 26.05
C GLY A 850 -17.09 -16.61 25.56
N ARG A 851 -17.01 -17.00 24.28
CA ARG A 851 -15.86 -17.69 23.66
C ARG A 851 -15.43 -17.06 22.34
N THR A 852 -15.80 -15.81 22.12
CA THR A 852 -15.42 -15.05 20.93
C THR A 852 -14.11 -14.29 21.18
N ILE A 853 -13.20 -14.31 20.21
CA ILE A 853 -12.03 -13.43 20.20
C ILE A 853 -12.28 -12.23 19.27
N TYR A 854 -12.10 -11.03 19.81
CA TYR A 854 -12.13 -9.77 19.08
C TYR A 854 -10.71 -9.33 18.81
N VAL A 855 -10.37 -9.13 17.55
CA VAL A 855 -9.06 -8.61 17.13
C VAL A 855 -9.28 -7.16 16.66
N LEU A 856 -8.61 -6.21 17.32
CA LEU A 856 -8.73 -4.78 17.04
C LEU A 856 -7.36 -4.20 16.67
N ASP A 857 -7.33 -3.42 15.60
CA ASP A 857 -6.10 -2.74 15.14
C ASP A 857 -6.23 -1.24 15.40
N GLU A 858 -5.45 -0.73 16.36
CA GLU A 858 -5.37 0.67 16.79
C GLU A 858 -6.76 1.34 16.96
N PRO A 859 -7.64 0.81 17.84
CA PRO A 859 -9.00 1.31 17.96
C PRO A 859 -9.14 2.72 18.55
N THR A 860 -8.06 3.30 19.11
CA THR A 860 -8.05 4.67 19.63
C THR A 860 -7.71 5.73 18.61
N THR A 861 -7.44 5.33 17.37
CA THR A 861 -7.10 6.25 16.28
C THR A 861 -8.14 7.36 16.12
N GLY A 862 -7.71 8.64 16.18
CA GLY A 862 -8.57 9.81 16.04
C GLY A 862 -9.54 10.04 17.19
N LEU A 863 -9.29 9.47 18.36
CA LEU A 863 -10.13 9.63 19.53
C LEU A 863 -9.57 10.61 20.54
N HIS A 864 -10.42 11.50 21.00
CA HIS A 864 -10.16 12.31 22.19
C HIS A 864 -10.14 11.43 23.45
N ALA A 865 -9.39 11.82 24.51
CA ALA A 865 -9.26 11.07 25.75
C ALA A 865 -10.61 10.66 26.37
N ALA A 866 -11.65 11.50 26.27
CA ALA A 866 -13.00 11.18 26.73
C ALA A 866 -13.67 10.05 25.91
N ASP A 867 -13.40 9.97 24.61
CA ASP A 867 -13.93 8.91 23.75
C ASP A 867 -13.13 7.62 23.94
N VAL A 868 -11.79 7.73 24.19
CA VAL A 868 -10.96 6.59 24.61
C VAL A 868 -11.47 5.97 25.90
N HIS A 869 -11.84 6.80 26.88
CA HIS A 869 -12.41 6.31 28.14
C HIS A 869 -13.69 5.47 27.91
N LYS A 870 -14.63 5.95 27.09
CA LYS A 870 -15.84 5.19 26.73
C LYS A 870 -15.51 3.90 25.99
N LEU A 871 -14.54 3.92 25.09
CA LEU A 871 -14.11 2.75 24.36
C LEU A 871 -13.54 1.68 25.30
N ILE A 872 -12.74 2.07 26.29
CA ILE A 872 -12.21 1.17 27.32
C ILE A 872 -13.35 0.51 28.10
N ASP A 873 -14.37 1.27 28.53
CA ASP A 873 -15.53 0.74 29.24
C ASP A 873 -16.26 -0.33 28.41
N VAL A 874 -16.41 -0.07 27.11
CA VAL A 874 -16.99 -1.03 26.16
C VAL A 874 -16.16 -2.31 26.05
N LEU A 875 -14.84 -2.19 25.90
CA LEU A 875 -13.92 -3.32 25.80
C LEU A 875 -13.91 -4.15 27.11
N GLN A 876 -13.91 -3.48 28.26
CA GLN A 876 -13.99 -4.15 29.56
C GLN A 876 -15.31 -4.95 29.69
N THR A 877 -16.43 -4.36 29.25
CA THR A 877 -17.76 -5.04 29.24
C THR A 877 -17.74 -6.30 28.36
N LEU A 878 -17.07 -6.24 27.18
CA LEU A 878 -16.93 -7.42 26.29
C LEU A 878 -16.12 -8.54 26.96
N VAL A 879 -15.04 -8.17 27.64
CA VAL A 879 -14.19 -9.16 28.34
C VAL A 879 -14.89 -9.72 29.57
N ASP A 880 -15.61 -8.91 30.33
CA ASP A 880 -16.42 -9.34 31.49
C ASP A 880 -17.51 -10.35 31.10
N ALA A 881 -18.00 -10.30 29.85
CA ALA A 881 -18.90 -11.30 29.29
C ALA A 881 -18.18 -12.63 28.91
N GLY A 882 -16.91 -12.80 29.27
CA GLY A 882 -16.11 -14.03 29.06
C GLY A 882 -15.34 -14.09 27.73
N ASN A 883 -15.46 -13.05 26.88
CA ASN A 883 -14.74 -13.01 25.59
C ASN A 883 -13.27 -12.62 25.78
N THR A 884 -12.49 -12.76 24.71
CA THR A 884 -11.11 -12.29 24.64
C THR A 884 -11.03 -11.07 23.73
N ALA A 885 -10.37 -10.02 24.16
CA ALA A 885 -10.04 -8.86 23.32
C ALA A 885 -8.53 -8.79 23.11
N LEU A 886 -8.11 -8.89 21.86
CA LEU A 886 -6.71 -8.75 21.43
C LEU A 886 -6.56 -7.45 20.65
N ILE A 887 -5.75 -6.54 21.14
CA ILE A 887 -5.67 -5.18 20.62
C ILE A 887 -4.23 -4.83 20.27
N ILE A 888 -3.98 -4.37 19.05
CA ILE A 888 -2.73 -3.68 18.71
C ILE A 888 -2.92 -2.22 19.13
N GLU A 889 -2.03 -1.72 20.00
CA GLU A 889 -2.18 -0.36 20.54
C GLU A 889 -0.86 0.32 20.87
N HIS A 890 -0.90 1.66 20.79
CA HIS A 890 0.18 2.57 21.18
C HIS A 890 -0.25 3.54 22.30
N ASN A 891 -1.55 3.70 22.48
CA ASN A 891 -2.11 4.60 23.51
C ASN A 891 -1.87 4.02 24.92
N LEU A 892 -1.09 4.75 25.73
CA LEU A 892 -0.74 4.32 27.07
C LEU A 892 -1.95 4.17 27.99
N ASP A 893 -3.01 4.94 27.77
CA ASP A 893 -4.23 4.85 28.56
C ASP A 893 -4.96 3.51 28.38
N VAL A 894 -4.95 2.96 27.14
CA VAL A 894 -5.46 1.60 26.90
C VAL A 894 -4.51 0.55 27.45
N ILE A 895 -3.21 0.70 27.15
CA ILE A 895 -2.19 -0.28 27.54
C ILE A 895 -2.15 -0.46 29.07
N LYS A 896 -2.24 0.63 29.86
CA LYS A 896 -2.26 0.55 31.32
C LYS A 896 -3.50 -0.16 31.88
N THR A 897 -4.61 -0.22 31.09
CA THR A 897 -5.84 -0.91 31.53
C THR A 897 -5.89 -2.37 31.10
N ALA A 898 -4.94 -2.85 30.30
CA ALA A 898 -4.87 -4.25 29.84
C ALA A 898 -4.60 -5.24 30.98
N ASP A 899 -5.07 -6.46 30.84
CA ASP A 899 -4.77 -7.56 31.74
C ASP A 899 -3.41 -8.18 31.41
N TYR A 900 -3.06 -8.21 30.13
CA TYR A 900 -1.82 -8.82 29.63
C TYR A 900 -1.25 -8.02 28.46
N ILE A 901 0.06 -7.93 28.36
CA ILE A 901 0.79 -7.25 27.29
C ILE A 901 1.76 -8.22 26.65
N VAL A 902 1.91 -8.11 25.33
CA VAL A 902 3.01 -8.69 24.57
C VAL A 902 3.71 -7.55 23.82
N ASP A 903 4.93 -7.25 24.22
CA ASP A 903 5.72 -6.15 23.66
C ASP A 903 6.72 -6.69 22.64
N LEU A 904 6.61 -6.21 21.39
CA LEU A 904 7.45 -6.59 20.26
C LEU A 904 8.50 -5.52 19.97
N GLY A 905 9.71 -5.98 19.65
CA GLY A 905 10.82 -5.06 19.37
C GLY A 905 12.13 -5.80 19.14
N PRO A 906 13.26 -5.20 19.61
CA PRO A 906 13.37 -3.86 20.23
C PRO A 906 13.18 -2.70 19.25
N GLU A 907 13.52 -2.89 17.96
CA GLU A 907 13.45 -1.87 16.91
C GLU A 907 12.39 -2.22 15.83
N GLY A 908 12.30 -1.39 14.80
CA GLY A 908 11.50 -1.67 13.61
C GLY A 908 12.28 -2.46 12.55
N GLY A 909 11.58 -3.04 11.59
CA GLY A 909 12.15 -3.75 10.43
C GLY A 909 13.06 -4.92 10.84
N ASP A 910 14.26 -4.99 10.28
CA ASP A 910 15.24 -6.05 10.54
C ASP A 910 15.71 -6.09 12.02
N GLY A 911 15.69 -4.95 12.70
CA GLY A 911 16.01 -4.85 14.12
C GLY A 911 14.91 -5.32 15.07
N GLY A 912 13.69 -5.55 14.52
CA GLY A 912 12.52 -6.00 15.26
C GLY A 912 12.24 -7.49 15.15
N GLY A 913 10.97 -7.83 15.32
CA GLY A 913 10.46 -9.18 15.09
C GLY A 913 10.73 -10.18 16.21
N THR A 914 10.98 -9.71 17.43
CA THR A 914 11.14 -10.56 18.63
C THR A 914 10.24 -10.07 19.76
N VAL A 915 9.91 -10.95 20.70
CA VAL A 915 9.22 -10.56 21.94
C VAL A 915 10.26 -10.00 22.92
N VAL A 916 10.06 -8.76 23.33
CA VAL A 916 10.94 -8.07 24.31
C VAL A 916 10.46 -8.33 25.74
N ALA A 917 9.15 -8.23 25.95
CA ALA A 917 8.54 -8.45 27.25
C ALA A 917 7.12 -9.00 27.08
N CYS A 918 6.67 -9.79 28.06
CA CYS A 918 5.26 -10.20 28.16
C CYS A 918 4.86 -10.33 29.63
N GLY A 919 3.59 -10.04 29.91
CA GLY A 919 3.07 -10.09 31.28
C GLY A 919 2.04 -9.02 31.55
N THR A 920 1.78 -8.75 32.84
CA THR A 920 0.93 -7.60 33.22
C THR A 920 1.62 -6.27 32.91
N PRO A 921 0.89 -5.16 32.82
CA PRO A 921 1.48 -3.84 32.61
C PRO A 921 2.62 -3.53 33.60
N GLU A 922 2.45 -3.92 34.88
CA GLU A 922 3.44 -3.72 35.93
C GLU A 922 4.71 -4.55 35.68
N GLN A 923 4.57 -5.78 35.17
CA GLN A 923 5.71 -6.64 34.83
C GLN A 923 6.47 -6.10 33.64
N VAL A 924 5.76 -5.64 32.60
CA VAL A 924 6.39 -5.05 31.40
C VAL A 924 7.08 -3.73 31.75
N ALA A 925 6.51 -2.90 32.62
CA ALA A 925 7.12 -1.65 33.11
C ALA A 925 8.44 -1.90 33.88
N ALA A 926 8.64 -3.08 34.46
CA ALA A 926 9.88 -3.45 35.13
C ALA A 926 11.01 -3.84 34.17
N VAL A 927 10.74 -4.06 32.90
CA VAL A 927 11.74 -4.48 31.89
C VAL A 927 12.40 -3.27 31.26
N ASP A 928 13.70 -3.09 31.48
CA ASP A 928 14.46 -1.91 31.02
C ASP A 928 14.63 -1.83 29.52
N ASN A 929 14.66 -2.96 28.81
CA ASN A 929 14.81 -3.03 27.36
C ASN A 929 13.48 -2.82 26.60
N SER A 930 12.34 -2.71 27.30
CA SER A 930 11.04 -2.43 26.71
C SER A 930 10.83 -0.92 26.65
N TYR A 931 10.76 -0.36 25.45
CA TYR A 931 10.41 1.04 25.30
C TYR A 931 8.99 1.31 25.82
N THR A 932 8.02 0.45 25.49
CA THR A 932 6.66 0.52 26.05
C THR A 932 6.69 0.52 27.58
N GLY A 933 7.52 -0.35 28.20
CA GLY A 933 7.69 -0.43 29.65
C GLY A 933 8.23 0.86 30.26
N GLN A 934 9.20 1.50 29.60
CA GLN A 934 9.76 2.77 30.08
C GLN A 934 8.70 3.88 30.18
N TYR A 935 7.85 4.03 29.16
CA TYR A 935 6.78 5.03 29.18
C TYR A 935 5.64 4.66 30.13
N LEU A 936 5.32 3.36 30.27
CA LEU A 936 4.30 2.88 31.23
C LEU A 936 4.63 3.21 32.69
N ARG A 937 5.90 3.24 33.10
CA ARG A 937 6.33 3.60 34.46
C ARG A 937 5.77 4.93 34.95
N ASN A 938 5.54 5.86 34.03
CA ASN A 938 5.02 7.18 34.35
C ASN A 938 3.47 7.21 34.43
N CYS A 939 2.79 6.15 33.98
CA CYS A 939 1.34 6.09 33.88
C CYS A 939 0.70 5.12 34.89
N LEU A 940 1.46 4.18 35.46
CA LEU A 940 1.06 3.23 36.50
C LEU A 940 1.28 3.83 37.89
#